data_cd073500e2025325fc6a1b05f96e146d
#
_entry.id   cd073500e2025325fc6a1b05f96e146d
#
_cell.length_a   1.000
_cell.length_b   1.000
_cell.length_c   1.000
_cell.angle_alpha   90.00
_cell.angle_beta   90.00
_cell.angle_gamma   90.00
#
_symmetry.space_group_name_H-M   'P 1'
#
loop_
_entity.id
_entity.type
_entity.pdbx_description
1 polymer ?
#
loop_
_entity_poly.entity_id
_entity_poly.type
_entity_poly.pdbx_seq_one_letter_code
_entity_poly.pdbx_strand_id
1 'polypeptide(L)'
;MCFVMAFGVAAKKKQTIEPGYSWQVSGPLGLRTPSTIDTLYQGYHRQFVPAMTTDAYATTGNFGCAGVDEIFFNREEWSEFQFEDVLSHWLHNADNQRYYNTRVPMTLLGYSWGGGRNSGQDRLKGEFSGNVNKRLQFGAQLDYLYSKGGYDRQALKNFGWGFSSSYIGDRYDMHAMFFSYNSLNHENGGITDDLYISDPAQLQGGDSKIDAKAIPVNLSSAFSRVKGWEVYMNHRYKVGYWQEETVNDTTKRRTYVPVSSFIWTMDYKTNTHKFKNQSAAEDAKYFANNYLSLDGTDEETKYWRLRNTFGIDLIEGFKKNAKFGLSAYATHELRRYTQVVDTMLTSQYKPEGLTPFPSFGIDHSKTENLLWVGGQLTKQRGSVLTYSATAQFGLVGPVAGDIDISGVVSTRFRLFGDTVRITGEGFFKNTEAPYLLKNYISNHFAWKNDFGKIRRVRVGGTLDIPHTWTSFSAGVENLQNYVYFNNDALPAQESGSVQVLSLRLKQDLHFRAFNWENSVTYQTSSKEEVLSLPKLAVYSNLYFQFKIARVLHVNLGVDCSYYTRYYAPAYQPATMTFHTQHEKLIGNYPLMNAYADFKLKKTRFFVMYSHLNQGLFGGKEYFSALHHPINPSRFQLGLSVDFAN
;
A
#
# COMPACT_ATOMS: atom_id res chain seq x y z
N MET A 1 9.60 -46.64 62.30
CA MET A 1 8.76 -47.02 61.19
C MET A 1 7.82 -45.82 60.94
N CYS A 2 8.28 -44.83 60.18
CA CYS A 2 7.52 -43.63 59.83
C CYS A 2 7.06 -43.74 58.38
N PHE A 3 5.75 -43.77 58.18
CA PHE A 3 5.09 -43.70 56.90
C PHE A 3 5.05 -42.24 56.45
N VAL A 4 5.77 -41.90 55.38
CA VAL A 4 5.64 -40.62 54.69
C VAL A 4 4.60 -40.83 53.58
N MET A 5 3.42 -40.28 53.73
CA MET A 5 2.42 -40.16 52.67
C MET A 5 2.85 -39.04 51.69
N ALA A 6 3.25 -39.40 50.49
CA ALA A 6 3.48 -38.48 49.41
C ALA A 6 2.12 -38.10 48.77
N PHE A 7 1.63 -36.89 49.01
CA PHE A 7 0.54 -36.30 48.26
C PHE A 7 1.06 -35.90 46.84
N GLY A 8 0.74 -36.71 45.87
CA GLY A 8 0.95 -36.38 44.47
C GLY A 8 -0.02 -35.27 44.02
N VAL A 9 0.47 -34.04 44.00
CA VAL A 9 -0.24 -32.95 43.30
C VAL A 9 -0.16 -33.21 41.82
N ALA A 10 -1.23 -33.73 41.23
CA ALA A 10 -1.38 -33.84 39.78
C ALA A 10 -1.39 -32.42 39.19
N ALA A 11 -0.27 -32.02 38.62
CA ALA A 11 -0.19 -30.78 37.88
C ALA A 11 -1.21 -30.84 36.71
N LYS A 12 -2.30 -30.05 36.81
CA LYS A 12 -3.21 -29.81 35.69
C LYS A 12 -2.37 -29.39 34.50
N LYS A 13 -2.26 -30.25 33.48
CA LYS A 13 -1.71 -29.89 32.19
C LYS A 13 -2.42 -28.61 31.75
N LYS A 14 -1.71 -27.49 31.71
CA LYS A 14 -2.17 -26.24 31.09
C LYS A 14 -2.60 -26.62 29.68
N GLN A 15 -3.89 -26.59 29.39
CA GLN A 15 -4.37 -26.71 28.03
C GLN A 15 -3.70 -25.60 27.23
N THR A 16 -2.81 -25.97 26.31
CA THR A 16 -2.24 -25.05 25.35
C THR A 16 -3.40 -24.56 24.48
N ILE A 17 -3.81 -23.33 24.70
CA ILE A 17 -4.78 -22.65 23.83
C ILE A 17 -4.12 -22.52 22.47
N GLU A 18 -4.70 -23.11 21.43
CA GLU A 18 -4.20 -22.92 20.06
C GLU A 18 -4.23 -21.42 19.75
N PRO A 19 -3.14 -20.87 19.19
CA PRO A 19 -3.09 -19.46 18.85
C PRO A 19 -4.20 -19.12 17.85
N GLY A 20 -4.73 -17.90 17.93
CA GLY A 20 -5.61 -17.34 16.91
C GLY A 20 -4.88 -17.31 15.56
N TYR A 21 -5.63 -17.38 14.48
CA TYR A 21 -5.09 -17.24 13.12
C TYR A 21 -5.84 -16.15 12.35
N SER A 22 -5.18 -15.61 11.34
CA SER A 22 -5.73 -14.58 10.47
C SER A 22 -5.59 -14.95 9.00
N TRP A 23 -6.44 -14.37 8.18
CA TRP A 23 -6.39 -14.51 6.72
C TRP A 23 -6.89 -13.23 6.04
N GLN A 24 -6.55 -13.10 4.78
CA GLN A 24 -7.11 -12.12 3.87
C GLN A 24 -7.95 -12.83 2.82
N VAL A 25 -8.85 -12.08 2.19
CA VAL A 25 -9.70 -12.57 1.11
C VAL A 25 -9.41 -11.71 -0.10
N SER A 26 -8.96 -12.32 -1.18
CA SER A 26 -8.49 -11.58 -2.35
C SER A 26 -9.16 -12.03 -3.63
N GLY A 27 -9.14 -11.13 -4.59
CA GLY A 27 -9.58 -11.34 -5.95
C GLY A 27 -11.09 -11.53 -6.10
N PRO A 28 -11.57 -11.74 -7.33
CA PRO A 28 -12.99 -11.82 -7.64
C PRO A 28 -13.66 -13.06 -7.05
N LEU A 29 -12.90 -14.12 -6.78
CA LEU A 29 -13.41 -15.38 -6.23
C LEU A 29 -13.34 -15.49 -4.72
N GLY A 30 -12.83 -14.48 -4.02
CA GLY A 30 -12.72 -14.48 -2.57
C GLY A 30 -11.85 -15.61 -2.02
N LEU A 31 -10.66 -15.80 -2.60
CA LEU A 31 -9.70 -16.79 -2.12
C LEU A 31 -9.11 -16.38 -0.78
N ARG A 32 -9.09 -17.33 0.16
CA ARG A 32 -8.47 -17.08 1.47
C ARG A 32 -6.98 -17.36 1.41
N THR A 33 -6.19 -16.36 1.77
CA THR A 33 -4.74 -16.47 1.94
C THR A 33 -4.37 -16.30 3.41
N PRO A 34 -3.51 -17.17 3.99
CA PRO A 34 -3.07 -17.00 5.36
C PRO A 34 -2.39 -15.65 5.57
N SER A 35 -2.66 -15.02 6.70
CA SER A 35 -2.06 -13.76 7.14
C SER A 35 -1.49 -13.94 8.55
N THR A 36 -0.69 -12.99 9.01
CA THR A 36 -0.12 -12.98 10.35
C THR A 36 -0.75 -11.89 11.21
N ILE A 37 -0.94 -12.19 12.50
CA ILE A 37 -1.31 -11.17 13.48
C ILE A 37 -0.06 -10.34 13.76
N ASP A 38 -0.17 -9.01 13.64
CA ASP A 38 0.97 -8.12 13.84
C ASP A 38 1.31 -7.96 15.34
N THR A 39 2.19 -8.82 15.83
CA THR A 39 2.70 -8.80 17.19
C THR A 39 4.24 -8.71 17.25
N LEU A 40 4.88 -8.54 16.11
CA LEU A 40 6.34 -8.42 16.01
C LEU A 40 6.78 -7.06 16.56
N TYR A 41 7.89 -7.07 17.30
CA TYR A 41 8.51 -5.85 17.83
C TYR A 41 9.79 -5.46 17.07
N GLN A 42 10.38 -6.40 16.34
CA GLN A 42 11.51 -6.11 15.46
C GLN A 42 11.05 -5.19 14.33
N GLY A 43 11.75 -4.06 14.18
CA GLY A 43 11.39 -3.06 13.19
C GLY A 43 10.06 -2.34 13.46
N TYR A 44 9.56 -2.36 14.70
CA TYR A 44 8.30 -1.70 15.04
C TYR A 44 8.33 -0.20 14.77
N HIS A 45 9.47 0.46 15.01
CA HIS A 45 9.70 1.87 14.69
C HIS A 45 9.49 2.19 13.19
N ARG A 46 9.74 1.25 12.26
CA ARG A 46 9.54 1.47 10.81
C ARG A 46 8.09 1.75 10.41
N GLN A 47 7.12 1.34 11.21
CA GLN A 47 5.70 1.64 10.94
C GLN A 47 5.35 3.11 11.11
N PHE A 48 6.31 3.96 11.52
CA PHE A 48 6.12 5.37 11.84
C PHE A 48 7.03 6.30 11.03
N VAL A 49 7.60 5.79 9.95
CA VAL A 49 8.34 6.57 8.94
C VAL A 49 7.60 6.55 7.59
N PRO A 50 7.76 7.56 6.73
CA PRO A 50 7.06 7.61 5.43
C PRO A 50 7.27 6.35 4.58
N ALA A 51 8.46 5.79 4.55
CA ALA A 51 8.83 4.60 3.78
C ALA A 51 8.47 3.26 4.44
N MET A 52 7.47 3.20 5.31
CA MET A 52 7.19 2.07 6.22
C MET A 52 7.15 0.67 5.58
N THR A 53 6.78 0.55 4.32
CA THR A 53 6.62 -0.76 3.63
C THR A 53 7.64 -1.03 2.54
N THR A 54 8.49 -0.05 2.20
CA THR A 54 9.48 -0.14 1.13
C THR A 54 10.86 0.28 1.59
N ASP A 55 11.89 -0.01 0.82
CA ASP A 55 13.27 0.39 1.12
C ASP A 55 13.61 1.77 0.54
N ALA A 56 12.83 2.27 -0.42
CA ALA A 56 13.00 3.60 -1.03
C ALA A 56 11.64 4.18 -1.45
N TYR A 57 11.34 5.40 -0.99
CA TYR A 57 10.03 6.03 -1.16
C TYR A 57 10.16 7.53 -1.37
N ALA A 58 9.71 8.02 -2.53
CA ALA A 58 9.58 9.45 -2.79
C ALA A 58 8.27 9.97 -2.18
N THR A 59 8.35 11.08 -1.45
CA THR A 59 7.20 11.62 -0.70
C THR A 59 7.27 13.14 -0.62
N THR A 60 6.13 13.79 -0.42
CA THR A 60 6.06 15.22 -0.14
C THR A 60 6.54 15.59 1.27
N GLY A 61 7.04 14.62 2.05
CA GLY A 61 7.83 14.80 3.27
C GLY A 61 7.10 14.48 4.56
N ASN A 62 5.80 14.71 4.69
CA ASN A 62 5.10 14.45 5.94
C ASN A 62 4.68 12.96 6.07
N PHE A 63 4.55 12.48 7.29
CA PHE A 63 4.05 11.14 7.57
C PHE A 63 2.55 11.07 7.27
N GLY A 64 2.15 10.27 6.30
CA GLY A 64 0.76 10.13 5.86
C GLY A 64 0.38 10.93 4.61
N CYS A 65 1.33 11.66 4.02
CA CYS A 65 1.12 12.42 2.79
C CYS A 65 1.29 11.56 1.51
N ALA A 66 1.14 12.22 0.36
CA ALA A 66 1.36 11.62 -0.94
C ALA A 66 2.78 11.06 -1.10
N GLY A 67 2.88 9.91 -1.75
CA GLY A 67 4.17 9.30 -2.05
C GLY A 67 4.08 8.25 -3.15
N VAL A 68 5.23 7.84 -3.66
CA VAL A 68 5.38 6.80 -4.68
C VAL A 68 6.59 5.92 -4.37
N ASP A 69 6.46 4.62 -4.59
CA ASP A 69 7.57 3.67 -4.40
C ASP A 69 8.65 3.92 -5.47
N GLU A 70 9.90 4.05 -5.05
CA GLU A 70 11.04 4.23 -5.96
C GLU A 70 11.50 2.90 -6.56
N ILE A 71 11.11 1.77 -5.96
CA ILE A 71 11.33 0.43 -6.50
C ILE A 71 10.16 0.10 -7.42
N PHE A 72 10.42 0.06 -8.72
CA PHE A 72 9.38 -0.06 -9.75
C PHE A 72 8.50 -1.30 -9.58
N PHE A 73 9.07 -2.44 -9.20
CA PHE A 73 8.29 -3.68 -9.05
C PHE A 73 7.32 -3.67 -7.86
N ASN A 74 7.44 -2.71 -6.94
CA ASN A 74 6.49 -2.49 -5.85
C ASN A 74 5.35 -1.55 -6.25
N ARG A 75 5.47 -0.83 -7.38
CA ARG A 75 4.43 0.12 -7.84
C ARG A 75 3.19 -0.64 -8.27
N GLU A 76 2.05 -0.18 -7.80
CA GLU A 76 0.75 -0.62 -8.32
C GLU A 76 0.49 -0.02 -9.71
N GLU A 77 -0.46 -0.58 -10.42
CA GLU A 77 -0.95 -0.01 -11.69
C GLU A 77 -1.85 1.18 -11.40
N TRP A 78 -2.03 2.04 -12.40
CA TRP A 78 -2.98 3.15 -12.29
C TRP A 78 -4.36 2.64 -11.95
N SER A 79 -4.92 3.15 -10.86
CA SER A 79 -6.29 2.84 -10.47
C SER A 79 -7.31 3.64 -11.30
N GLU A 80 -8.56 3.23 -11.22
CA GLU A 80 -9.66 3.96 -11.87
C GLU A 80 -9.90 5.36 -11.26
N PHE A 81 -9.39 5.58 -10.04
CA PHE A 81 -9.47 6.85 -9.34
C PHE A 81 -8.08 7.26 -8.86
N GLN A 82 -7.25 7.76 -9.77
CA GLN A 82 -5.80 8.05 -9.63
C GLN A 82 -5.41 8.83 -8.35
N PHE A 83 -6.34 9.60 -7.77
CA PHE A 83 -6.08 10.37 -6.56
C PHE A 83 -5.82 9.51 -5.31
N GLU A 84 -6.17 8.23 -5.34
CA GLU A 84 -5.86 7.28 -4.28
C GLU A 84 -4.46 6.68 -4.41
N ASP A 85 -3.90 6.62 -5.62
CA ASP A 85 -2.66 5.88 -5.90
C ASP A 85 -1.50 6.40 -5.06
N VAL A 86 -1.38 7.71 -4.90
CA VAL A 86 -0.36 8.35 -4.06
C VAL A 86 -0.58 8.18 -2.55
N LEU A 87 -1.75 7.68 -2.16
CA LEU A 87 -2.12 7.38 -0.77
C LEU A 87 -2.24 5.87 -0.50
N SER A 88 -1.88 4.99 -1.45
CA SER A 88 -2.09 3.54 -1.37
C SER A 88 -1.55 2.90 -0.08
N HIS A 89 -0.41 3.37 0.44
CA HIS A 89 0.16 2.90 1.71
C HIS A 89 -0.67 3.24 2.96
N TRP A 90 -1.60 4.19 2.85
CA TRP A 90 -2.40 4.73 3.96
C TRP A 90 -3.85 4.28 3.92
N LEU A 91 -4.30 3.82 2.75
CA LEU A 91 -5.69 3.44 2.54
C LEU A 91 -5.91 1.96 2.85
N HIS A 92 -7.01 1.71 3.53
CA HIS A 92 -7.53 0.38 3.76
C HIS A 92 -8.61 0.05 2.72
N ASN A 93 -8.57 -1.18 2.20
CA ASN A 93 -9.50 -1.67 1.17
C ASN A 93 -9.78 -3.17 1.35
N ALA A 94 -10.61 -3.75 0.49
CA ALA A 94 -10.98 -5.16 0.56
C ALA A 94 -9.78 -6.11 0.42
N ASP A 95 -8.77 -5.75 -0.39
CA ASP A 95 -7.61 -6.63 -0.65
C ASP A 95 -6.66 -6.72 0.54
N ASN A 96 -6.57 -5.65 1.38
CA ASN A 96 -5.73 -5.66 2.57
C ASN A 96 -6.48 -5.92 3.89
N GLN A 97 -7.82 -6.14 3.83
CA GLN A 97 -8.63 -6.48 5.00
C GLN A 97 -8.20 -7.83 5.59
N ARG A 98 -7.91 -7.83 6.90
CA ARG A 98 -7.64 -9.05 7.67
C ARG A 98 -8.90 -9.51 8.40
N TYR A 99 -9.12 -10.81 8.37
CA TYR A 99 -10.13 -11.50 9.17
C TYR A 99 -9.42 -12.38 10.19
N TYR A 100 -10.02 -12.56 11.36
CA TYR A 100 -9.41 -13.28 12.46
C TYR A 100 -10.32 -14.39 12.96
N ASN A 101 -9.72 -15.44 13.46
CA ASN A 101 -10.41 -16.43 14.30
C ASN A 101 -9.64 -16.54 15.61
N THR A 102 -10.16 -15.92 16.64
CA THR A 102 -9.55 -15.84 17.96
C THR A 102 -10.41 -16.61 18.97
N ARG A 103 -9.79 -17.34 19.88
CA ARG A 103 -10.54 -18.07 20.94
C ARG A 103 -11.08 -17.13 22.00
N VAL A 104 -10.40 -16.03 22.20
CA VAL A 104 -10.76 -14.93 23.11
C VAL A 104 -10.76 -13.63 22.31
N PRO A 105 -11.59 -12.65 22.65
CA PRO A 105 -11.57 -11.36 22.00
C PRO A 105 -10.15 -10.77 22.00
N MET A 106 -9.74 -10.23 20.88
CA MET A 106 -8.46 -9.59 20.66
C MET A 106 -8.68 -8.10 20.44
N THR A 107 -7.90 -7.27 21.11
CA THR A 107 -7.84 -5.82 20.84
C THR A 107 -6.38 -5.42 20.72
N LEU A 108 -5.99 -4.93 19.56
CA LEU A 108 -4.70 -4.29 19.34
C LEU A 108 -4.92 -2.78 19.38
N LEU A 109 -4.35 -2.09 20.35
CA LEU A 109 -4.42 -0.65 20.47
C LEU A 109 -3.01 -0.07 20.39
N GLY A 110 -2.78 0.82 19.43
CA GLY A 110 -1.51 1.49 19.21
C GLY A 110 -1.67 3.00 19.28
N TYR A 111 -0.75 3.67 19.94
CA TYR A 111 -0.62 5.12 19.92
C TYR A 111 0.83 5.49 19.68
N SER A 112 1.05 6.45 18.79
CA SER A 112 2.37 7.02 18.55
C SER A 112 2.32 8.54 18.58
N TRP A 113 3.42 9.11 19.05
CA TRP A 113 3.61 10.54 19.15
C TRP A 113 5.02 10.92 18.67
N GLY A 114 5.16 12.08 18.05
CA GLY A 114 6.46 12.57 17.61
C GLY A 114 6.48 14.06 17.31
N GLY A 115 7.70 14.60 17.20
CA GLY A 115 7.93 16.01 16.91
C GLY A 115 7.69 16.94 18.10
N GLY A 116 7.92 18.24 17.85
CA GLY A 116 7.72 19.31 18.83
C GLY A 116 6.35 20.00 18.68
N ARG A 117 6.17 21.13 19.39
CA ARG A 117 4.94 21.93 19.38
C ARG A 117 4.46 22.30 17.94
N ASN A 118 5.41 22.63 17.06
CA ASN A 118 5.11 23.11 15.69
C ASN A 118 5.13 22.00 14.63
N SER A 119 5.70 20.82 14.94
CA SER A 119 5.86 19.68 14.02
C SER A 119 5.25 18.39 14.58
N GLY A 120 4.31 18.50 15.53
CA GLY A 120 3.71 17.36 16.23
C GLY A 120 3.00 16.41 15.28
N GLN A 121 3.11 15.12 15.61
CA GLN A 121 2.51 14.01 14.89
C GLN A 121 1.91 13.05 15.90
N ASP A 122 0.65 12.70 15.72
CA ASP A 122 -0.11 11.76 16.56
C ASP A 122 -0.80 10.72 15.68
N ARG A 123 -0.70 9.44 16.05
CA ARG A 123 -1.46 8.37 15.40
C ARG A 123 -2.09 7.46 16.45
N LEU A 124 -3.38 7.24 16.34
CA LEU A 124 -4.13 6.25 17.10
C LEU A 124 -4.61 5.16 16.16
N LYS A 125 -4.21 3.92 16.40
CA LYS A 125 -4.64 2.75 15.64
C LYS A 125 -5.28 1.74 16.57
N GLY A 126 -6.47 1.28 16.22
CA GLY A 126 -7.21 0.27 16.97
C GLY A 126 -7.70 -0.82 16.05
N GLU A 127 -7.57 -2.07 16.48
CA GLU A 127 -8.11 -3.23 15.78
C GLU A 127 -8.72 -4.17 16.83
N PHE A 128 -9.99 -4.46 16.65
CA PHE A 128 -10.75 -5.38 17.51
C PHE A 128 -11.21 -6.58 16.70
N SER A 129 -11.15 -7.77 17.28
CA SER A 129 -11.75 -8.97 16.74
C SER A 129 -12.32 -9.85 17.84
N GLY A 130 -13.53 -10.33 17.64
CA GLY A 130 -14.19 -11.24 18.56
C GLY A 130 -15.01 -12.29 17.82
N ASN A 131 -15.00 -13.51 18.36
CA ASN A 131 -15.80 -14.61 17.88
C ASN A 131 -17.10 -14.73 18.69
N VAL A 132 -18.25 -14.72 18.02
CA VAL A 132 -19.54 -15.03 18.64
C VAL A 132 -19.63 -16.54 18.92
N ASN A 133 -19.12 -17.32 17.98
CA ASN A 133 -18.99 -18.78 18.09
C ASN A 133 -17.83 -19.26 17.20
N LYS A 134 -17.64 -20.58 17.08
CA LYS A 134 -16.56 -21.16 16.27
C LYS A 134 -16.62 -20.82 14.78
N ARG A 135 -17.76 -20.31 14.28
CA ARG A 135 -17.99 -20.04 12.85
C ARG A 135 -18.13 -18.57 12.53
N LEU A 136 -18.62 -17.75 13.45
CA LEU A 136 -18.95 -16.35 13.23
C LEU A 136 -18.01 -15.44 14.01
N GLN A 137 -17.35 -14.55 13.30
CA GLN A 137 -16.43 -13.54 13.80
C GLN A 137 -16.89 -12.15 13.38
N PHE A 138 -16.65 -11.15 14.24
CA PHE A 138 -16.77 -9.72 13.95
C PHE A 138 -15.46 -9.01 14.28
N GLY A 139 -15.15 -8.00 13.47
CA GLY A 139 -14.02 -7.11 13.66
C GLY A 139 -14.42 -5.65 13.52
N ALA A 140 -13.66 -4.79 14.16
CA ALA A 140 -13.73 -3.34 13.99
C ALA A 140 -12.31 -2.77 13.93
N GLN A 141 -12.11 -1.72 13.16
CA GLN A 141 -10.82 -1.06 13.01
C GLN A 141 -10.95 0.45 12.95
N LEU A 142 -9.92 1.12 13.44
CA LEU A 142 -9.79 2.57 13.48
C LEU A 142 -8.34 2.94 13.21
N ASP A 143 -8.10 3.92 12.35
CA ASP A 143 -6.79 4.54 12.13
C ASP A 143 -6.97 6.06 12.03
N TYR A 144 -6.46 6.78 13.00
CA TYR A 144 -6.46 8.23 13.03
C TYR A 144 -5.05 8.74 13.07
N LEU A 145 -4.67 9.52 12.08
CA LEU A 145 -3.37 10.16 11.97
C LEU A 145 -3.56 11.67 11.83
N TYR A 146 -2.91 12.42 12.68
CA TYR A 146 -2.75 13.87 12.55
C TYR A 146 -1.28 14.22 12.57
N SER A 147 -0.81 15.03 11.64
CA SER A 147 0.57 15.51 11.60
C SER A 147 0.63 16.96 11.11
N LYS A 148 1.38 17.80 11.81
CA LYS A 148 1.61 19.21 11.43
C LYS A 148 2.66 19.34 10.32
N GLY A 149 3.44 18.27 10.04
CA GLY A 149 4.55 18.30 9.10
C GLY A 149 5.81 18.98 9.62
N GLY A 150 6.91 18.75 8.93
CA GLY A 150 8.22 19.36 9.23
C GLY A 150 8.34 20.79 8.73
N TYR A 151 7.77 21.07 7.57
CA TYR A 151 7.79 22.38 6.90
C TYR A 151 6.46 23.10 7.03
N ASP A 152 6.40 24.36 6.61
CA ASP A 152 5.14 25.11 6.68
C ASP A 152 4.07 24.52 5.75
N ARG A 153 2.81 24.67 6.12
CA ARG A 153 1.63 24.25 5.34
C ARG A 153 1.64 22.79 4.87
N GLN A 154 2.20 21.88 5.67
CA GLN A 154 2.18 20.43 5.42
C GLN A 154 1.25 19.66 6.38
N ALA A 155 0.33 20.31 7.07
CA ALA A 155 -0.53 19.63 8.01
C ALA A 155 -1.44 18.63 7.29
N LEU A 156 -1.63 17.47 7.89
CA LEU A 156 -2.55 16.45 7.38
C LEU A 156 -3.40 15.82 8.46
N LYS A 157 -4.53 15.27 8.05
CA LYS A 157 -5.46 14.54 8.91
C LYS A 157 -6.04 13.36 8.13
N ASN A 158 -5.63 12.15 8.47
CA ASN A 158 -6.16 10.93 7.91
C ASN A 158 -7.02 10.22 8.95
N PHE A 159 -8.23 9.85 8.57
CA PHE A 159 -9.14 9.13 9.45
C PHE A 159 -9.81 8.00 8.68
N GLY A 160 -9.60 6.79 9.14
CA GLY A 160 -10.20 5.58 8.60
C GLY A 160 -10.87 4.76 9.70
N TRP A 161 -12.02 4.17 9.40
CA TRP A 161 -12.70 3.27 10.32
C TRP A 161 -13.53 2.25 9.54
N GLY A 162 -13.73 1.10 10.13
CA GLY A 162 -14.50 0.05 9.47
C GLY A 162 -14.88 -1.10 10.36
N PHE A 163 -15.72 -1.96 9.78
CA PHE A 163 -16.19 -3.20 10.38
C PHE A 163 -15.97 -4.36 9.42
N SER A 164 -15.75 -5.52 9.98
CA SER A 164 -15.63 -6.75 9.20
C SER A 164 -16.39 -7.88 9.88
N SER A 165 -16.83 -8.84 9.10
CA SER A 165 -17.45 -10.07 9.61
C SER A 165 -17.06 -11.24 8.74
N SER A 166 -16.87 -12.39 9.34
CA SER A 166 -16.71 -13.64 8.60
C SER A 166 -17.52 -14.76 9.23
N TYR A 167 -18.16 -15.55 8.38
CA TYR A 167 -18.82 -16.80 8.77
C TYR A 167 -18.18 -17.95 8.00
N ILE A 168 -17.68 -18.95 8.71
CA ILE A 168 -17.04 -20.14 8.11
C ILE A 168 -17.78 -21.38 8.60
N GLY A 169 -18.64 -21.91 7.75
CA GLY A 169 -19.44 -23.10 8.02
C GLY A 169 -19.06 -24.28 7.13
N ASP A 170 -19.75 -25.39 7.32
CA ASP A 170 -19.50 -26.60 6.53
C ASP A 170 -19.91 -26.42 5.07
N ARG A 171 -21.09 -25.84 4.81
CA ARG A 171 -21.63 -25.60 3.47
C ARG A 171 -21.60 -24.15 3.00
N TYR A 172 -21.39 -23.22 3.88
CA TYR A 172 -21.47 -21.81 3.55
C TYR A 172 -20.39 -21.02 4.24
N ASP A 173 -19.70 -20.17 3.48
CA ASP A 173 -18.75 -19.17 3.97
C ASP A 173 -19.20 -17.79 3.52
N MET A 174 -18.98 -16.79 4.37
CA MET A 174 -19.25 -15.40 4.09
C MET A 174 -18.13 -14.54 4.66
N HIS A 175 -17.71 -13.54 3.89
CA HIS A 175 -16.83 -12.45 4.34
C HIS A 175 -17.49 -11.15 3.97
N ALA A 176 -17.52 -10.21 4.90
CA ALA A 176 -18.07 -8.89 4.67
C ALA A 176 -17.16 -7.84 5.30
N MET A 177 -17.07 -6.69 4.65
CA MET A 177 -16.32 -5.54 5.12
C MET A 177 -17.08 -4.26 4.75
N PHE A 178 -17.06 -3.30 5.66
CA PHE A 178 -17.35 -1.90 5.42
C PHE A 178 -16.16 -1.09 5.91
N PHE A 179 -15.67 -0.19 5.08
CA PHE A 179 -14.60 0.73 5.47
C PHE A 179 -14.90 2.13 4.93
N SER A 180 -14.64 3.16 5.74
CA SER A 180 -14.76 4.56 5.36
C SER A 180 -13.48 5.30 5.72
N TYR A 181 -13.04 6.18 4.85
CA TYR A 181 -11.84 6.99 5.06
C TYR A 181 -12.02 8.43 4.61
N ASN A 182 -11.22 9.31 5.17
CA ASN A 182 -11.14 10.71 4.86
C ASN A 182 -9.71 11.19 5.11
N SER A 183 -9.00 11.51 4.03
CA SER A 183 -7.63 12.04 4.04
C SER A 183 -7.67 13.50 3.61
N LEU A 184 -7.21 14.38 4.46
CA LEU A 184 -7.07 15.81 4.21
C LEU A 184 -5.59 16.18 4.33
N ASN A 185 -4.99 16.66 3.25
CA ASN A 185 -3.60 17.11 3.19
C ASN A 185 -3.54 18.58 2.83
N HIS A 186 -2.90 19.40 3.65
CA HIS A 186 -2.51 20.73 3.23
C HIS A 186 -1.33 20.62 2.27
N GLU A 187 -1.46 21.28 1.14
CA GLU A 187 -0.53 21.22 0.02
C GLU A 187 0.31 22.48 -0.02
N ASN A 188 1.59 22.37 0.28
CA ASN A 188 2.48 23.53 0.27
C ASN A 188 3.16 23.78 -1.09
N GLY A 189 2.97 22.86 -2.07
CA GLY A 189 3.59 22.97 -3.39
C GLY A 189 5.11 22.96 -3.40
N GLY A 190 5.75 22.47 -2.32
CA GLY A 190 7.20 22.49 -2.13
C GLY A 190 7.73 23.82 -1.61
N ILE A 191 9.03 23.87 -1.26
CA ILE A 191 9.74 25.08 -0.84
C ILE A 191 10.03 25.96 -2.06
N THR A 192 10.11 27.28 -1.86
CA THR A 192 10.28 28.23 -2.97
C THR A 192 11.69 28.25 -3.56
N ASP A 193 12.70 27.84 -2.80
CA ASP A 193 14.10 27.77 -3.23
C ASP A 193 14.85 26.69 -2.44
N ASP A 194 15.51 25.81 -3.14
CA ASP A 194 16.27 24.70 -2.58
C ASP A 194 17.52 25.13 -1.79
N LEU A 195 17.98 26.37 -2.01
CA LEU A 195 19.10 26.96 -1.25
C LEU A 195 18.78 27.08 0.25
N TYR A 196 17.50 27.20 0.64
CA TYR A 196 17.12 27.15 2.06
C TYR A 196 17.57 25.87 2.76
N ILE A 197 17.75 24.78 2.02
CA ILE A 197 18.24 23.49 2.52
C ILE A 197 19.74 23.33 2.26
N SER A 198 20.19 23.61 1.01
CA SER A 198 21.57 23.31 0.60
C SER A 198 22.58 24.35 1.09
N ASP A 199 22.23 25.63 1.04
CA ASP A 199 23.06 26.74 1.51
C ASP A 199 22.24 27.94 1.99
N PRO A 200 21.59 27.86 3.17
CA PRO A 200 20.76 28.95 3.70
C PRO A 200 21.46 30.28 3.82
N ALA A 201 22.77 30.28 4.03
CA ALA A 201 23.55 31.50 4.22
C ALA A 201 23.47 32.47 3.03
N GLN A 202 23.33 31.95 1.81
CA GLN A 202 23.18 32.77 0.60
C GLN A 202 21.90 33.61 0.60
N LEU A 203 20.80 33.04 1.18
CA LEU A 203 19.50 33.70 1.19
C LEU A 203 19.23 34.53 2.44
N GLN A 204 20.02 34.32 3.51
CA GLN A 204 19.79 34.91 4.84
C GLN A 204 20.90 35.86 5.31
N GLY A 205 21.67 36.44 4.37
CA GLY A 205 22.73 37.41 4.72
C GLY A 205 23.86 36.82 5.57
N GLY A 206 24.14 35.51 5.40
CA GLY A 206 25.22 34.80 6.09
C GLY A 206 24.78 33.88 7.23
N ASP A 207 23.52 33.89 7.64
CA ASP A 207 23.02 32.94 8.64
C ASP A 207 22.78 31.56 8.01
N SER A 208 23.49 30.57 8.51
CA SER A 208 23.41 29.17 8.02
C SER A 208 22.29 28.32 8.66
N LYS A 209 21.52 28.91 9.57
CA LYS A 209 20.44 28.21 10.28
C LYS A 209 19.10 28.87 10.01
N ILE A 210 18.13 28.06 9.58
CA ILE A 210 16.74 28.47 9.42
C ILE A 210 15.82 27.43 10.10
N ASP A 211 14.78 27.91 10.78
CA ASP A 211 13.70 27.01 11.20
C ASP A 211 12.96 26.50 9.96
N ALA A 212 12.78 25.20 9.85
CA ALA A 212 12.07 24.58 8.74
C ALA A 212 10.66 25.14 8.52
N LYS A 213 10.00 25.61 9.60
CA LYS A 213 8.69 26.29 9.53
C LYS A 213 8.74 27.73 9.03
N ALA A 214 9.94 28.33 8.99
CA ALA A 214 10.14 29.67 8.45
C ALA A 214 10.57 29.67 6.97
N ILE A 215 10.82 28.49 6.39
CA ILE A 215 11.16 28.37 4.97
C ILE A 215 9.89 28.68 4.15
N PRO A 216 9.96 29.64 3.19
CA PRO A 216 8.83 29.97 2.33
C PRO A 216 8.41 28.79 1.45
N VAL A 217 7.11 28.65 1.23
CA VAL A 217 6.49 27.61 0.42
C VAL A 217 5.65 28.21 -0.72
N ASN A 218 5.40 27.44 -1.77
CA ASN A 218 4.73 27.94 -2.96
C ASN A 218 3.22 28.15 -2.74
N LEU A 219 2.57 27.31 -1.90
CA LEU A 219 1.13 27.38 -1.62
C LEU A 219 0.91 27.48 -0.11
N SER A 220 0.11 28.44 0.33
CA SER A 220 -0.16 28.70 1.75
C SER A 220 -1.59 28.35 2.17
N SER A 221 -2.53 28.26 1.24
CA SER A 221 -3.95 28.05 1.50
C SER A 221 -4.56 26.82 0.80
N ALA A 222 -3.73 26.08 0.06
CA ALA A 222 -4.16 24.91 -0.69
C ALA A 222 -4.32 23.66 0.17
N PHE A 223 -5.31 22.82 -0.17
CA PHE A 223 -5.45 21.48 0.37
C PHE A 223 -6.07 20.52 -0.64
N SER A 224 -5.65 19.27 -0.57
CA SER A 224 -6.26 18.12 -1.25
C SER A 224 -7.02 17.26 -0.23
N ARG A 225 -8.19 16.77 -0.60
CA ARG A 225 -8.99 15.88 0.22
C ARG A 225 -9.47 14.69 -0.58
N VAL A 226 -9.12 13.50 -0.14
CA VAL A 226 -9.64 12.24 -0.69
C VAL A 226 -10.48 11.56 0.39
N LYS A 227 -11.73 11.26 0.08
CA LYS A 227 -12.64 10.55 0.98
C LYS A 227 -13.44 9.50 0.23
N GLY A 228 -13.79 8.45 0.90
CA GLY A 228 -14.60 7.39 0.31
C GLY A 228 -15.05 6.36 1.32
N TRP A 229 -15.78 5.39 0.81
CA TRP A 229 -16.14 4.18 1.55
C TRP A 229 -16.32 3.00 0.60
N GLU A 230 -16.13 1.82 1.14
CA GLU A 230 -16.19 0.55 0.41
C GLU A 230 -17.02 -0.46 1.21
N VAL A 231 -17.88 -1.18 0.51
CA VAL A 231 -18.59 -2.37 1.01
C VAL A 231 -18.17 -3.55 0.17
N TYR A 232 -17.58 -4.53 0.79
CA TYR A 232 -17.22 -5.79 0.16
C TYR A 232 -17.99 -6.93 0.81
N MET A 233 -18.54 -7.81 -0.01
CA MET A 233 -19.19 -9.05 0.43
C MET A 233 -18.77 -10.19 -0.48
N ASN A 234 -18.36 -11.30 0.11
CA ASN A 234 -18.09 -12.55 -0.60
C ASN A 234 -18.88 -13.67 0.03
N HIS A 235 -19.65 -14.35 -0.77
CA HIS A 235 -20.48 -15.49 -0.40
C HIS A 235 -20.02 -16.72 -1.16
N ARG A 236 -19.85 -17.83 -0.46
CA ARG A 236 -19.48 -19.12 -1.04
C ARG A 236 -20.38 -20.22 -0.52
N TYR A 237 -21.15 -20.83 -1.40
CA TYR A 237 -21.99 -21.99 -1.08
C TYR A 237 -21.31 -23.26 -1.60
N LYS A 238 -20.92 -24.14 -0.69
CA LYS A 238 -20.19 -25.39 -0.98
C LYS A 238 -21.14 -26.55 -1.17
N VAL A 239 -20.95 -27.28 -2.26
CA VAL A 239 -21.67 -28.50 -2.59
C VAL A 239 -20.71 -29.68 -2.44
N GLY A 240 -21.17 -30.75 -1.78
CA GLY A 240 -20.34 -31.91 -1.48
C GLY A 240 -21.10 -32.98 -0.71
N TYR A 241 -20.39 -33.81 -0.02
CA TYR A 241 -20.95 -34.94 0.72
C TYR A 241 -20.38 -35.03 2.14
N TRP A 242 -21.09 -35.75 3.00
CA TRP A 242 -20.63 -36.05 4.34
C TRP A 242 -19.85 -37.37 4.34
N GLN A 243 -18.61 -37.31 4.86
CA GLN A 243 -17.77 -38.49 5.09
C GLN A 243 -17.75 -38.79 6.58
N GLU A 244 -17.99 -40.06 6.93
CA GLU A 244 -17.85 -40.54 8.29
C GLU A 244 -16.52 -41.27 8.45
N GLU A 245 -15.77 -40.87 9.46
CA GLU A 245 -14.49 -41.47 9.84
C GLU A 245 -14.63 -42.05 11.25
N THR A 246 -14.31 -43.30 11.42
CA THR A 246 -14.29 -43.97 12.73
C THR A 246 -13.01 -43.59 13.44
N VAL A 247 -13.12 -42.77 14.48
CA VAL A 247 -11.96 -42.28 15.27
C VAL A 247 -11.58 -43.30 16.34
N ASN A 248 -12.60 -43.98 16.96
CA ASN A 248 -12.45 -45.04 17.95
C ASN A 248 -13.68 -45.95 17.84
N ASP A 249 -13.67 -47.13 18.48
CA ASP A 249 -14.75 -48.12 18.46
C ASP A 249 -16.14 -47.54 18.81
N THR A 250 -16.21 -46.40 19.48
CA THR A 250 -17.46 -45.77 19.92
C THR A 250 -17.72 -44.39 19.33
N THR A 251 -16.73 -43.77 18.65
CA THR A 251 -16.82 -42.37 18.19
C THR A 251 -16.64 -42.28 16.68
N LYS A 252 -17.70 -41.89 15.96
CA LYS A 252 -17.65 -41.52 14.53
C LYS A 252 -17.56 -40.01 14.39
N ARG A 253 -16.59 -39.52 13.63
CA ARG A 253 -16.47 -38.12 13.24
C ARG A 253 -17.06 -37.93 11.86
N ARG A 254 -18.04 -37.02 11.75
CA ARG A 254 -18.67 -36.66 10.48
C ARG A 254 -18.07 -35.36 9.97
N THR A 255 -17.42 -35.41 8.80
CA THR A 255 -16.76 -34.25 8.17
C THR A 255 -17.40 -33.98 6.80
N TYR A 256 -17.73 -32.72 6.51
CA TYR A 256 -18.23 -32.33 5.20
C TYR A 256 -17.07 -32.18 4.22
N VAL A 257 -17.13 -32.85 3.09
CA VAL A 257 -16.14 -32.80 2.02
C VAL A 257 -16.73 -32.00 0.87
N PRO A 258 -16.34 -30.74 0.69
CA PRO A 258 -16.79 -29.92 -0.42
C PRO A 258 -16.14 -30.38 -1.72
N VAL A 259 -16.91 -30.48 -2.79
CA VAL A 259 -16.46 -30.85 -4.14
C VAL A 259 -16.41 -29.63 -5.04
N SER A 260 -17.46 -28.82 -5.00
CA SER A 260 -17.58 -27.60 -5.78
C SER A 260 -18.22 -26.50 -4.93
N SER A 261 -18.13 -25.26 -5.40
CA SER A 261 -18.85 -24.15 -4.78
C SER A 261 -19.37 -23.15 -5.80
N PHE A 262 -20.47 -22.50 -5.43
CA PHE A 262 -20.99 -21.30 -6.08
C PHE A 262 -20.52 -20.09 -5.29
N ILE A 263 -20.03 -19.09 -6.01
CA ILE A 263 -19.41 -17.88 -5.44
C ILE A 263 -20.17 -16.66 -5.96
N TRP A 264 -20.46 -15.75 -5.05
CA TRP A 264 -20.91 -14.41 -5.38
C TRP A 264 -20.08 -13.40 -4.59
N THR A 265 -19.46 -12.47 -5.30
CA THR A 265 -18.72 -11.37 -4.71
C THR A 265 -19.33 -10.06 -5.17
N MET A 266 -19.66 -9.19 -4.22
CA MET A 266 -20.08 -7.82 -4.45
C MET A 266 -19.04 -6.87 -3.86
N ASP A 267 -18.65 -5.87 -4.64
CA ASP A 267 -17.77 -4.79 -4.21
C ASP A 267 -18.36 -3.46 -4.68
N TYR A 268 -18.76 -2.62 -3.72
CA TYR A 268 -19.25 -1.28 -3.97
C TYR A 268 -18.33 -0.27 -3.34
N LYS A 269 -17.78 0.63 -4.15
CA LYS A 269 -16.82 1.66 -3.73
C LYS A 269 -17.26 3.03 -4.21
N THR A 270 -17.08 4.04 -3.36
CA THR A 270 -17.30 5.44 -3.72
C THR A 270 -16.14 6.28 -3.24
N ASN A 271 -15.71 7.22 -4.08
CA ASN A 271 -14.57 8.09 -3.82
C ASN A 271 -14.90 9.53 -4.25
N THR A 272 -14.31 10.46 -3.55
CA THR A 272 -14.38 11.88 -3.89
C THR A 272 -13.01 12.50 -3.66
N HIS A 273 -12.48 13.16 -4.67
CA HIS A 273 -11.34 14.06 -4.57
C HIS A 273 -11.82 15.49 -4.59
N LYS A 274 -11.26 16.34 -3.74
CA LYS A 274 -11.47 17.78 -3.72
C LYS A 274 -10.12 18.47 -3.63
N PHE A 275 -9.86 19.40 -4.54
CA PHE A 275 -8.76 20.36 -4.43
C PHE A 275 -9.32 21.75 -4.20
N LYS A 276 -8.74 22.48 -3.26
CA LYS A 276 -9.12 23.86 -2.96
C LYS A 276 -7.89 24.70 -2.67
N ASN A 277 -7.84 25.88 -3.30
CA ASN A 277 -6.92 26.96 -2.95
C ASN A 277 -7.69 28.27 -2.87
N GLN A 278 -7.56 28.99 -1.77
CA GLN A 278 -8.29 30.25 -1.53
C GLN A 278 -7.54 31.46 -2.06
N SER A 279 -6.27 31.31 -2.46
CA SER A 279 -5.42 32.41 -2.91
C SER A 279 -5.34 32.45 -4.44
N ALA A 280 -6.09 33.34 -5.05
CA ALA A 280 -6.02 33.61 -6.49
C ALA A 280 -4.60 34.01 -6.97
N ALA A 281 -3.87 34.75 -6.14
CA ALA A 281 -2.51 35.18 -6.45
C ALA A 281 -1.51 34.00 -6.48
N GLU A 282 -1.70 33.01 -5.59
CA GLU A 282 -0.91 31.77 -5.60
C GLU A 282 -1.27 30.91 -6.82
N ASP A 283 -2.56 30.77 -7.14
CA ASP A 283 -3.01 30.05 -8.32
C ASP A 283 -2.37 30.61 -9.59
N ALA A 284 -2.42 31.94 -9.76
CA ALA A 284 -1.84 32.61 -10.92
C ALA A 284 -0.31 32.48 -11.02
N LYS A 285 0.38 32.29 -9.89
CA LYS A 285 1.84 32.12 -9.85
C LYS A 285 2.28 30.68 -10.01
N TYR A 286 1.56 29.75 -9.40
CA TYR A 286 1.96 28.35 -9.29
C TYR A 286 1.47 27.51 -10.49
N PHE A 287 0.27 27.77 -11.00
CA PHE A 287 -0.30 27.02 -12.11
C PHE A 287 -0.20 27.81 -13.43
N ALA A 288 0.06 27.06 -14.50
CA ALA A 288 0.18 27.65 -15.83
C ALA A 288 -1.17 28.12 -16.40
N ASN A 289 -2.26 27.50 -15.97
CA ASN A 289 -3.60 27.73 -16.53
C ASN A 289 -4.63 27.97 -15.42
N ASN A 290 -5.64 28.81 -15.74
CA ASN A 290 -6.86 28.99 -14.97
C ASN A 290 -8.03 28.98 -15.95
N TYR A 291 -8.67 27.82 -16.10
CA TYR A 291 -9.73 27.60 -17.09
C TYR A 291 -11.12 28.01 -16.60
N LEU A 292 -11.38 27.89 -15.29
CA LEU A 292 -12.72 27.95 -14.72
C LEU A 292 -12.93 29.15 -13.79
N SER A 293 -11.91 29.52 -13.00
CA SER A 293 -12.01 30.57 -12.00
C SER A 293 -10.69 31.34 -11.86
N LEU A 294 -10.79 32.66 -11.65
CA LEU A 294 -9.67 33.53 -11.28
C LEU A 294 -9.68 33.91 -9.79
N ASP A 295 -10.72 33.55 -9.05
CA ASP A 295 -10.91 33.91 -7.63
C ASP A 295 -10.48 32.78 -6.67
N GLY A 296 -9.52 31.96 -7.11
CA GLY A 296 -9.08 30.74 -6.44
C GLY A 296 -9.77 29.51 -6.98
N THR A 297 -9.41 28.37 -6.43
CA THR A 297 -9.85 27.05 -6.92
C THR A 297 -10.70 26.34 -5.87
N ASP A 298 -11.82 25.77 -6.29
CA ASP A 298 -12.67 24.87 -5.49
C ASP A 298 -13.31 23.83 -6.43
N GLU A 299 -12.71 22.67 -6.53
CA GLU A 299 -13.10 21.63 -7.50
C GLU A 299 -13.27 20.27 -6.84
N GLU A 300 -14.13 19.44 -7.41
CA GLU A 300 -14.45 18.13 -6.89
C GLU A 300 -14.65 17.11 -8.01
N THR A 301 -13.97 15.95 -7.90
CA THR A 301 -14.15 14.81 -8.78
C THR A 301 -14.70 13.64 -7.98
N LYS A 302 -15.76 13.01 -8.49
CA LYS A 302 -16.44 11.87 -7.85
C LYS A 302 -16.34 10.63 -8.70
N TYR A 303 -16.25 9.49 -8.03
CA TYR A 303 -16.23 8.17 -8.63
C TYR A 303 -17.06 7.22 -7.78
N TRP A 304 -17.77 6.31 -8.43
CA TRP A 304 -18.32 5.14 -7.76
C TRP A 304 -18.29 3.92 -8.69
N ARG A 305 -18.21 2.75 -8.09
CA ARG A 305 -18.14 1.46 -8.76
C ARG A 305 -19.00 0.44 -8.02
N LEU A 306 -19.80 -0.32 -8.76
CA LEU A 306 -20.46 -1.52 -8.29
C LEU A 306 -19.99 -2.70 -9.13
N ARG A 307 -19.28 -3.64 -8.52
CA ARG A 307 -18.77 -4.86 -9.15
C ARG A 307 -19.47 -6.06 -8.58
N ASN A 308 -19.97 -6.94 -9.43
CA ASN A 308 -20.55 -8.22 -9.07
C ASN A 308 -19.84 -9.33 -9.83
N THR A 309 -19.34 -10.32 -9.10
CA THR A 309 -18.69 -11.50 -9.67
C THR A 309 -19.49 -12.74 -9.28
N PHE A 310 -19.84 -13.54 -10.27
CA PHE A 310 -20.45 -14.85 -10.10
C PHE A 310 -19.46 -15.89 -10.59
N GLY A 311 -19.19 -16.90 -9.76
CA GLY A 311 -18.23 -17.93 -10.06
C GLY A 311 -18.66 -19.31 -9.60
N ILE A 312 -18.06 -20.30 -10.24
CA ILE A 312 -18.17 -21.71 -9.89
C ILE A 312 -16.75 -22.22 -9.74
N ASP A 313 -16.48 -22.99 -8.69
CA ASP A 313 -15.20 -23.65 -8.54
C ASP A 313 -15.34 -25.17 -8.30
N LEU A 314 -14.33 -25.88 -8.77
CA LEU A 314 -14.04 -27.27 -8.41
C LEU A 314 -12.92 -27.24 -7.36
N ILE A 315 -13.21 -27.72 -6.16
CA ILE A 315 -12.32 -27.59 -5.01
C ILE A 315 -11.22 -28.67 -5.05
N GLU A 316 -9.97 -28.25 -4.84
CA GLU A 316 -8.84 -29.16 -4.75
C GLU A 316 -8.98 -30.15 -3.59
N GLY A 317 -8.65 -31.43 -3.83
CA GLY A 317 -8.45 -32.44 -2.78
C GLY A 317 -9.72 -33.08 -2.22
N PHE A 318 -10.87 -32.97 -2.89
CA PHE A 318 -12.08 -33.71 -2.52
C PHE A 318 -11.96 -35.23 -2.74
N LYS A 319 -11.03 -35.63 -3.62
CA LYS A 319 -10.59 -37.01 -3.84
C LYS A 319 -9.09 -37.06 -4.04
N LYS A 320 -8.45 -38.22 -3.83
CA LYS A 320 -7.02 -38.44 -4.00
C LYS A 320 -6.47 -37.97 -5.36
N ASN A 321 -7.29 -38.07 -6.42
CA ASN A 321 -6.93 -37.69 -7.78
C ASN A 321 -7.24 -36.22 -8.12
N ALA A 322 -7.99 -35.48 -7.28
CA ALA A 322 -8.29 -34.07 -7.46
C ALA A 322 -7.13 -33.22 -6.97
N LYS A 323 -6.04 -33.14 -7.76
CA LYS A 323 -4.77 -32.51 -7.39
C LYS A 323 -4.73 -31.00 -7.62
N PHE A 324 -5.77 -30.42 -8.18
CA PHE A 324 -5.89 -28.98 -8.47
C PHE A 324 -7.33 -28.52 -8.31
N GLY A 325 -7.52 -27.23 -8.09
CA GLY A 325 -8.80 -26.54 -8.16
C GLY A 325 -8.93 -25.82 -9.50
N LEU A 326 -10.12 -25.75 -10.04
CA LEU A 326 -10.45 -25.05 -11.28
C LEU A 326 -11.68 -24.18 -11.02
N SER A 327 -11.59 -22.90 -11.39
CA SER A 327 -12.71 -21.97 -11.25
C SER A 327 -12.99 -21.27 -12.57
N ALA A 328 -14.26 -20.95 -12.80
CA ALA A 328 -14.70 -20.07 -13.87
C ALA A 328 -15.62 -19.00 -13.28
N TYR A 329 -15.54 -17.77 -13.80
CA TYR A 329 -16.32 -16.66 -13.30
C TYR A 329 -16.64 -15.62 -14.37
N ALA A 330 -17.69 -14.84 -14.11
CA ALA A 330 -18.03 -13.65 -14.86
C ALA A 330 -18.16 -12.48 -13.89
N THR A 331 -17.59 -11.33 -14.26
CA THR A 331 -17.62 -10.10 -13.47
C THR A 331 -18.30 -9.00 -14.27
N HIS A 332 -19.40 -8.49 -13.74
CA HIS A 332 -20.08 -7.30 -14.23
C HIS A 332 -19.70 -6.11 -13.35
N GLU A 333 -19.32 -5.00 -13.97
CA GLU A 333 -19.02 -3.76 -13.27
C GLU A 333 -19.76 -2.59 -13.92
N LEU A 334 -20.38 -1.79 -13.07
CA LEU A 334 -20.95 -0.50 -13.40
C LEU A 334 -20.18 0.56 -12.63
N ARG A 335 -19.64 1.56 -13.35
CA ARG A 335 -18.88 2.65 -12.74
C ARG A 335 -19.25 3.99 -13.34
N ARG A 336 -19.15 5.03 -12.52
CA ARG A 336 -19.45 6.39 -12.95
C ARG A 336 -18.46 7.39 -12.41
N TYR A 337 -18.02 8.25 -13.28
CA TYR A 337 -17.21 9.44 -13.01
C TYR A 337 -18.08 10.69 -13.10
N THR A 338 -17.85 11.66 -12.22
CA THR A 338 -18.43 12.98 -12.29
C THR A 338 -17.35 13.99 -11.95
N GLN A 339 -17.07 14.88 -12.86
CA GLN A 339 -16.05 15.91 -12.71
C GLN A 339 -16.72 17.25 -12.46
N VAL A 340 -15.94 18.29 -12.18
CA VAL A 340 -16.45 19.66 -11.99
C VAL A 340 -17.45 19.98 -13.10
N VAL A 341 -18.67 20.31 -12.68
CA VAL A 341 -19.68 20.84 -13.57
C VAL A 341 -19.59 22.36 -13.47
N ASP A 342 -18.92 22.97 -14.42
CA ASP A 342 -18.89 24.42 -14.47
C ASP A 342 -19.99 24.93 -15.39
N THR A 343 -20.89 25.67 -14.77
CA THR A 343 -21.89 26.46 -15.52
C THR A 343 -21.24 27.53 -16.40
N MET A 344 -20.00 27.94 -16.10
CA MET A 344 -19.23 28.86 -16.92
C MET A 344 -18.77 28.29 -18.26
N LEU A 345 -18.57 26.96 -18.37
CA LEU A 345 -18.27 26.34 -19.68
C LEU A 345 -19.42 26.44 -20.66
N THR A 346 -20.63 26.51 -20.15
CA THR A 346 -21.88 26.69 -20.92
C THR A 346 -22.36 28.13 -20.99
N SER A 347 -21.78 29.03 -20.17
CA SER A 347 -22.12 30.46 -20.16
C SER A 347 -21.49 31.17 -21.36
N GLN A 348 -22.26 32.07 -21.98
CA GLN A 348 -21.75 32.99 -23.00
C GLN A 348 -20.80 34.05 -22.43
N TYR A 349 -20.86 34.30 -21.12
CA TYR A 349 -19.99 35.24 -20.43
C TYR A 349 -18.85 34.52 -19.76
N LYS A 350 -17.64 34.79 -20.22
CA LYS A 350 -16.38 34.34 -19.55
C LYS A 350 -15.66 35.55 -19.01
N PRO A 351 -15.21 35.54 -17.75
CA PRO A 351 -14.35 36.58 -17.22
C PRO A 351 -13.14 36.82 -18.10
N GLU A 352 -12.75 38.07 -18.31
CA GLU A 352 -11.51 38.43 -18.99
C GLU A 352 -10.30 37.91 -18.15
N GLY A 353 -9.30 37.31 -18.81
CA GLY A 353 -8.10 36.78 -18.14
C GLY A 353 -8.11 35.26 -17.89
N LEU A 354 -9.24 34.56 -18.10
CA LEU A 354 -9.21 33.09 -18.08
C LEU A 354 -8.40 32.54 -19.25
N THR A 355 -7.68 31.45 -18.97
CA THR A 355 -7.02 30.66 -20.03
C THR A 355 -8.08 30.17 -21.01
N PRO A 356 -7.88 30.34 -22.35
CA PRO A 356 -8.80 29.80 -23.34
C PRO A 356 -8.97 28.29 -23.14
N PHE A 357 -10.22 27.86 -23.05
CA PHE A 357 -10.50 26.44 -22.88
C PHE A 357 -10.08 25.68 -24.16
N PRO A 358 -9.44 24.50 -24.03
CA PRO A 358 -9.08 23.69 -25.19
C PRO A 358 -10.30 23.38 -26.07
N SER A 359 -10.11 23.33 -27.40
CA SER A 359 -11.22 23.12 -28.37
C SER A 359 -11.84 21.73 -28.35
N PHE A 360 -11.26 20.77 -27.62
CA PHE A 360 -11.82 19.44 -27.46
C PHE A 360 -12.94 19.43 -26.41
N GLY A 361 -14.05 18.74 -26.71
CA GLY A 361 -15.13 18.55 -25.74
C GLY A 361 -14.70 17.59 -24.63
N ILE A 362 -14.96 17.95 -23.38
CA ILE A 362 -14.69 17.11 -22.20
C ILE A 362 -16.01 16.60 -21.64
N ASP A 363 -16.04 15.32 -21.30
CA ASP A 363 -17.20 14.70 -20.67
C ASP A 363 -17.19 14.97 -19.16
N HIS A 364 -18.14 15.76 -18.67
CA HIS A 364 -18.28 16.04 -17.23
C HIS A 364 -18.79 14.84 -16.43
N SER A 365 -19.45 13.90 -17.07
CA SER A 365 -19.96 12.70 -16.46
C SER A 365 -19.88 11.54 -17.42
N LYS A 366 -19.34 10.43 -16.97
CA LYS A 366 -19.22 9.19 -17.76
C LYS A 366 -19.70 8.01 -16.95
N THR A 367 -20.62 7.25 -17.50
CA THR A 367 -21.01 5.94 -16.96
C THR A 367 -20.49 4.86 -17.87
N GLU A 368 -19.86 3.85 -17.31
CA GLU A 368 -19.29 2.73 -18.04
C GLU A 368 -19.87 1.43 -17.49
N ASN A 369 -20.19 0.53 -18.42
CA ASN A 369 -20.72 -0.79 -18.15
C ASN A 369 -19.74 -1.82 -18.73
N LEU A 370 -19.22 -2.69 -17.88
CA LEU A 370 -18.11 -3.57 -18.21
C LEU A 370 -18.47 -5.02 -17.84
N LEU A 371 -17.98 -5.93 -18.67
CA LEU A 371 -18.13 -7.36 -18.43
C LEU A 371 -16.81 -8.07 -18.71
N TRP A 372 -16.36 -8.85 -17.75
CA TRP A 372 -15.23 -9.77 -17.91
C TRP A 372 -15.69 -11.22 -17.70
N VAL A 373 -14.97 -12.13 -18.34
CA VAL A 373 -15.01 -13.55 -18.02
C VAL A 373 -13.60 -14.01 -17.68
N GLY A 374 -13.50 -14.96 -16.78
CA GLY A 374 -12.20 -15.45 -16.38
C GLY A 374 -12.23 -16.84 -15.81
N GLY A 375 -11.03 -17.38 -15.65
CA GLY A 375 -10.81 -18.69 -15.06
C GLY A 375 -9.57 -18.68 -14.17
N GLN A 376 -9.54 -19.59 -13.22
CA GLN A 376 -8.41 -19.76 -12.32
C GLN A 376 -8.10 -21.23 -12.11
N LEU A 377 -6.81 -21.55 -12.19
CA LEU A 377 -6.26 -22.87 -11.87
C LEU A 377 -5.39 -22.74 -10.63
N THR A 378 -5.69 -23.54 -9.58
CA THR A 378 -4.96 -23.46 -8.32
C THR A 378 -4.53 -24.82 -7.82
N LYS A 379 -3.37 -24.86 -7.17
CA LYS A 379 -2.92 -25.97 -6.33
C LYS A 379 -2.31 -25.39 -5.07
N GLN A 380 -3.04 -25.40 -3.99
CA GLN A 380 -2.62 -24.86 -2.70
C GLN A 380 -2.18 -25.95 -1.72
N ARG A 381 -2.64 -27.18 -1.92
CA ARG A 381 -2.29 -28.32 -1.07
C ARG A 381 -1.01 -28.99 -1.55
N GLY A 382 -0.18 -29.35 -0.60
CA GLY A 382 1.09 -30.02 -0.85
C GLY A 382 2.28 -29.24 -0.33
N SER A 383 3.38 -29.97 -0.06
CA SER A 383 4.59 -29.37 0.51
C SER A 383 5.66 -29.03 -0.53
N VAL A 384 5.57 -29.65 -1.72
CA VAL A 384 6.62 -29.53 -2.73
C VAL A 384 6.30 -28.50 -3.79
N LEU A 385 5.12 -28.57 -4.39
CA LEU A 385 4.71 -27.72 -5.51
C LEU A 385 3.33 -27.12 -5.26
N THR A 386 3.27 -25.80 -5.30
CA THR A 386 2.03 -25.01 -5.28
C THR A 386 2.01 -24.05 -6.46
N TYR A 387 0.85 -23.77 -7.02
CA TYR A 387 0.70 -22.80 -8.09
C TYR A 387 -0.68 -22.16 -8.10
N SER A 388 -0.75 -20.96 -8.68
CA SER A 388 -1.99 -20.26 -9.02
C SER A 388 -1.80 -19.59 -10.37
N ALA A 389 -2.73 -19.81 -11.27
CA ALA A 389 -2.78 -19.12 -12.56
C ALA A 389 -4.20 -18.59 -12.79
N THR A 390 -4.32 -17.34 -13.19
CA THR A 390 -5.58 -16.65 -13.46
C THR A 390 -5.52 -16.08 -14.87
N ALA A 391 -6.60 -16.21 -15.61
CA ALA A 391 -6.78 -15.58 -16.91
C ALA A 391 -8.12 -14.88 -16.96
N GLN A 392 -8.16 -13.64 -17.42
CA GLN A 392 -9.36 -12.81 -17.51
C GLN A 392 -9.39 -12.10 -18.87
N PHE A 393 -10.58 -12.00 -19.45
CA PHE A 393 -10.81 -11.37 -20.74
C PHE A 393 -12.00 -10.41 -20.66
N GLY A 394 -11.81 -9.17 -21.15
CA GLY A 394 -12.84 -8.15 -21.22
C GLY A 394 -13.74 -8.32 -22.44
N LEU A 395 -15.05 -8.35 -22.23
CA LEU A 395 -16.05 -8.60 -23.28
C LEU A 395 -16.81 -7.34 -23.69
N VAL A 396 -17.14 -6.48 -22.75
CA VAL A 396 -18.07 -5.35 -22.97
C VAL A 396 -17.50 -4.07 -22.39
N GLY A 397 -17.81 -2.95 -23.05
CA GLY A 397 -17.42 -1.60 -22.64
C GLY A 397 -15.97 -1.25 -23.01
N PRO A 398 -15.35 -0.28 -22.35
CA PRO A 398 -13.97 0.12 -22.62
C PRO A 398 -12.97 -1.03 -22.54
N VAL A 399 -13.24 -2.01 -21.70
CA VAL A 399 -12.37 -3.17 -21.46
C VAL A 399 -12.52 -4.27 -22.52
N ALA A 400 -13.36 -4.08 -23.56
CA ALA A 400 -13.51 -5.07 -24.62
C ALA A 400 -12.15 -5.35 -25.29
N GLY A 401 -11.75 -6.63 -25.30
CA GLY A 401 -10.42 -7.05 -25.77
C GLY A 401 -9.28 -6.85 -24.78
N ASP A 402 -9.55 -6.51 -23.52
CA ASP A 402 -8.56 -6.57 -22.46
C ASP A 402 -8.21 -8.02 -22.14
N ILE A 403 -6.95 -8.24 -21.87
CA ILE A 403 -6.39 -9.54 -21.46
C ILE A 403 -5.56 -9.33 -20.20
N ASP A 404 -5.84 -10.10 -19.18
CA ASP A 404 -5.02 -10.18 -17.96
C ASP A 404 -4.77 -11.66 -17.62
N ILE A 405 -3.52 -12.08 -17.75
CA ILE A 405 -3.07 -13.43 -17.42
C ILE A 405 -1.96 -13.29 -16.40
N SER A 406 -2.09 -13.94 -15.27
CA SER A 406 -1.07 -13.92 -14.21
C SER A 406 -0.88 -15.31 -13.61
N GLY A 407 0.31 -15.57 -13.12
CA GLY A 407 0.62 -16.84 -12.51
C GLY A 407 1.78 -16.78 -11.54
N VAL A 408 1.68 -17.62 -10.51
CA VAL A 408 2.73 -17.85 -9.52
C VAL A 408 2.91 -19.34 -9.34
N VAL A 409 4.15 -19.77 -9.34
CA VAL A 409 4.53 -21.17 -9.10
C VAL A 409 5.60 -21.18 -8.00
N SER A 410 5.40 -21.97 -6.95
CA SER A 410 6.36 -22.11 -5.85
C SER A 410 6.69 -23.57 -5.61
N THR A 411 7.98 -23.88 -5.56
CA THR A 411 8.48 -25.22 -5.25
C THR A 411 9.43 -25.20 -4.08
N ARG A 412 9.39 -26.27 -3.26
CA ARG A 412 10.31 -26.46 -2.13
C ARG A 412 11.05 -27.78 -2.33
N PHE A 413 12.35 -27.71 -2.16
CA PHE A 413 13.23 -28.89 -2.25
C PHE A 413 14.37 -28.78 -1.25
N ARG A 414 15.10 -29.88 -1.05
CA ARG A 414 16.28 -29.90 -0.21
C ARG A 414 17.52 -29.68 -1.07
N LEU A 415 18.34 -28.72 -0.68
CA LEU A 415 19.64 -28.44 -1.28
C LEU A 415 20.69 -28.39 -0.15
N PHE A 416 21.76 -29.21 -0.24
CA PHE A 416 22.80 -29.31 0.78
C PHE A 416 22.29 -29.57 2.22
N GLY A 417 21.17 -30.30 2.34
CA GLY A 417 20.54 -30.59 3.63
C GLY A 417 19.48 -29.59 4.09
N ASP A 418 19.41 -28.41 3.51
CA ASP A 418 18.50 -27.34 3.85
C ASP A 418 17.29 -27.27 2.91
N THR A 419 16.19 -26.72 3.42
CA THR A 419 15.00 -26.49 2.59
C THR A 419 15.11 -25.15 1.87
N VAL A 420 15.11 -25.20 0.56
CA VAL A 420 15.14 -24.04 -0.34
C VAL A 420 13.77 -23.91 -1.00
N ARG A 421 13.31 -22.67 -1.20
CA ARG A 421 12.11 -22.34 -1.96
C ARG A 421 12.48 -21.54 -3.20
N ILE A 422 11.96 -21.95 -4.34
CA ILE A 422 11.96 -21.13 -5.56
C ILE A 422 10.52 -20.77 -5.87
N THR A 423 10.29 -19.47 -6.07
CA THR A 423 9.01 -18.93 -6.53
C THR A 423 9.23 -18.24 -7.86
N GLY A 424 8.55 -18.66 -8.90
CA GLY A 424 8.47 -17.97 -10.19
C GLY A 424 7.12 -17.25 -10.28
N GLU A 425 7.12 -16.05 -10.81
CA GLU A 425 5.93 -15.25 -11.05
C GLU A 425 5.98 -14.58 -12.40
N GLY A 426 4.82 -14.32 -12.97
CA GLY A 426 4.74 -13.59 -14.21
C GLY A 426 3.32 -13.18 -14.54
N PHE A 427 3.21 -12.16 -15.37
CA PHE A 427 1.94 -11.76 -15.93
C PHE A 427 2.10 -11.22 -17.37
N PHE A 428 1.03 -11.34 -18.11
CA PHE A 428 0.78 -10.66 -19.36
C PHE A 428 -0.52 -9.88 -19.21
N LYS A 429 -0.44 -8.58 -19.36
CA LYS A 429 -1.60 -7.68 -19.35
C LYS A 429 -1.62 -6.84 -20.61
N ASN A 430 -2.80 -6.67 -21.16
CA ASN A 430 -3.07 -5.73 -22.25
C ASN A 430 -4.42 -5.08 -21.93
N THR A 431 -4.38 -3.93 -21.27
CA THR A 431 -5.53 -3.34 -20.60
C THR A 431 -5.76 -1.90 -21.04
N GLU A 432 -7.00 -1.49 -21.04
CA GLU A 432 -7.39 -0.12 -21.29
C GLU A 432 -6.82 0.83 -20.24
N ALA A 433 -6.42 2.05 -20.64
CA ALA A 433 -6.02 3.09 -19.69
C ALA A 433 -7.24 3.61 -18.92
N PRO A 434 -7.12 3.88 -17.58
CA PRO A 434 -8.19 4.46 -16.79
C PRO A 434 -8.81 5.72 -17.38
N TYR A 435 -10.13 5.89 -17.21
CA TYR A 435 -10.88 6.99 -17.81
C TYR A 435 -10.32 8.38 -17.46
N LEU A 436 -9.94 8.62 -16.21
CA LEU A 436 -9.43 9.93 -15.77
C LEU A 436 -8.08 10.29 -16.38
N LEU A 437 -7.27 9.32 -16.82
CA LEU A 437 -6.04 9.57 -17.59
C LEU A 437 -6.35 9.96 -19.04
N LYS A 438 -7.53 9.60 -19.54
CA LYS A 438 -7.96 9.92 -20.91
C LYS A 438 -8.81 11.19 -20.97
N ASN A 439 -9.62 11.47 -19.95
CA ASN A 439 -10.53 12.61 -19.95
C ASN A 439 -10.62 13.23 -18.55
N TYR A 440 -10.13 14.43 -18.41
CA TYR A 440 -10.14 15.18 -17.14
C TYR A 440 -10.31 16.66 -17.37
N ILE A 441 -10.99 17.30 -16.40
CA ILE A 441 -11.16 18.75 -16.33
C ILE A 441 -11.09 19.23 -14.90
N SER A 442 -10.32 20.29 -14.71
CA SER A 442 -10.21 21.04 -13.46
C SER A 442 -9.92 22.52 -13.76
N ASN A 443 -9.73 23.35 -12.74
CA ASN A 443 -9.38 24.76 -12.94
C ASN A 443 -8.01 24.92 -13.61
N HIS A 444 -7.07 24.04 -13.31
CA HIS A 444 -5.68 24.17 -13.77
C HIS A 444 -5.29 23.15 -14.84
N PHE A 445 -6.04 22.07 -14.97
CA PHE A 445 -5.71 20.96 -15.88
C PHE A 445 -6.93 20.54 -16.70
N ALA A 446 -6.71 20.36 -17.99
CA ALA A 446 -7.70 19.80 -18.88
C ALA A 446 -7.01 18.96 -19.94
N TRP A 447 -7.48 17.73 -20.15
CA TRP A 447 -6.97 16.86 -21.21
C TRP A 447 -8.05 15.92 -21.72
N LYS A 448 -7.88 15.54 -22.99
CA LYS A 448 -8.63 14.48 -23.66
C LYS A 448 -7.67 13.69 -24.55
N ASN A 449 -7.33 12.49 -24.12
CA ASN A 449 -6.35 11.62 -24.74
C ASN A 449 -7.04 10.39 -25.34
N ASP A 450 -6.56 9.96 -26.49
CA ASP A 450 -6.92 8.68 -27.12
C ASP A 450 -5.74 7.71 -26.97
N PHE A 451 -5.58 7.15 -25.78
CA PHE A 451 -4.51 6.22 -25.50
C PHE A 451 -4.84 4.83 -26.00
N GLY A 452 -3.85 4.19 -26.64
CA GLY A 452 -3.88 2.76 -26.91
C GLY A 452 -3.77 1.93 -25.62
N LYS A 453 -4.15 0.65 -25.72
CA LYS A 453 -4.05 -0.27 -24.59
C LYS A 453 -2.62 -0.40 -24.07
N ILE A 454 -2.48 -0.35 -22.75
CA ILE A 454 -1.21 -0.52 -22.05
C ILE A 454 -0.90 -2.01 -22.02
N ARG A 455 0.25 -2.40 -22.60
CA ARG A 455 0.71 -3.78 -22.54
C ARG A 455 1.87 -3.91 -21.56
N ARG A 456 1.73 -4.82 -20.62
CA ARG A 456 2.74 -5.13 -19.62
C ARG A 456 3.03 -6.63 -19.61
N VAL A 457 4.30 -6.97 -19.65
CA VAL A 457 4.77 -8.36 -19.54
C VAL A 457 5.88 -8.42 -18.53
N ARG A 458 5.63 -9.09 -17.39
CA ARG A 458 6.61 -9.28 -16.32
C ARG A 458 6.90 -10.76 -16.15
N VAL A 459 8.17 -11.09 -15.98
CA VAL A 459 8.63 -12.41 -15.55
C VAL A 459 9.67 -12.20 -14.46
N GLY A 460 9.52 -12.91 -13.38
CA GLY A 460 10.42 -12.84 -12.24
C GLY A 460 10.50 -14.13 -11.46
N GLY A 461 11.46 -14.18 -10.56
CA GLY A 461 11.61 -15.31 -9.65
C GLY A 461 12.35 -14.92 -8.39
N THR A 462 12.04 -15.64 -7.31
CA THR A 462 12.64 -15.46 -5.99
C THR A 462 13.19 -16.79 -5.51
N LEU A 463 14.42 -16.77 -5.04
CA LEU A 463 15.10 -17.87 -4.35
C LEU A 463 15.20 -17.53 -2.87
N ASP A 464 14.51 -18.29 -2.01
CA ASP A 464 14.59 -18.16 -0.57
C ASP A 464 15.37 -19.30 0.05
N ILE A 465 16.38 -18.98 0.85
CA ILE A 465 17.20 -19.90 1.62
C ILE A 465 17.03 -19.57 3.10
N PRO A 466 16.03 -20.14 3.79
CA PRO A 466 15.69 -19.76 5.16
C PRO A 466 16.83 -19.98 6.17
N HIS A 467 17.65 -20.99 5.96
CA HIS A 467 18.78 -21.33 6.85
C HIS A 467 19.82 -20.21 6.93
N THR A 468 20.11 -19.57 5.82
CA THR A 468 21.08 -18.46 5.74
C THR A 468 20.41 -17.08 5.80
N TRP A 469 19.09 -17.03 5.95
CA TRP A 469 18.29 -15.79 5.94
C TRP A 469 18.52 -14.97 4.66
N THR A 470 18.70 -15.67 3.53
CA THR A 470 18.97 -15.08 2.23
C THR A 470 17.74 -15.18 1.34
N SER A 471 17.36 -14.07 0.70
CA SER A 471 16.36 -14.04 -0.37
C SER A 471 16.92 -13.26 -1.55
N PHE A 472 16.94 -13.88 -2.71
CA PHE A 472 17.36 -13.25 -3.96
C PHE A 472 16.19 -13.25 -4.94
N SER A 473 15.83 -12.07 -5.45
CA SER A 473 14.79 -11.90 -6.46
C SER A 473 15.39 -11.27 -7.71
N ALA A 474 14.97 -11.74 -8.88
CA ALA A 474 15.31 -11.16 -10.17
C ALA A 474 14.08 -11.13 -11.06
N GLY A 475 13.92 -10.06 -11.83
CA GLY A 475 12.81 -9.94 -12.75
C GLY A 475 13.04 -8.89 -13.82
N VAL A 476 12.32 -9.07 -14.92
CA VAL A 476 12.27 -8.12 -16.03
C VAL A 476 10.83 -7.82 -16.37
N GLU A 477 10.57 -6.58 -16.75
CA GLU A 477 9.27 -6.16 -17.24
C GLU A 477 9.44 -5.36 -18.53
N ASN A 478 8.56 -5.62 -19.49
CA ASN A 478 8.42 -4.88 -20.71
C ASN A 478 7.07 -4.16 -20.71
N LEU A 479 7.10 -2.84 -20.86
CA LEU A 479 5.96 -1.95 -20.93
C LEU A 479 5.87 -1.38 -22.36
N GLN A 480 4.73 -1.55 -23.01
CA GLN A 480 4.41 -0.90 -24.27
C GLN A 480 3.20 0.00 -24.08
N ASN A 481 3.20 1.15 -24.74
CA ASN A 481 2.18 2.17 -24.53
C ASN A 481 2.06 2.60 -23.06
N TYR A 482 3.19 2.72 -22.37
CA TYR A 482 3.23 3.10 -20.98
C TYR A 482 2.69 4.51 -20.78
N VAL A 483 1.70 4.67 -19.88
CA VAL A 483 1.11 5.97 -19.55
C VAL A 483 1.78 6.51 -18.30
N TYR A 484 2.25 7.75 -18.40
CA TYR A 484 2.95 8.47 -17.32
C TYR A 484 2.56 9.95 -17.35
N PHE A 485 2.86 10.69 -16.30
CA PHE A 485 2.74 12.15 -16.31
C PHE A 485 4.07 12.78 -16.70
N ASN A 486 4.04 13.61 -17.74
CA ASN A 486 5.20 14.28 -18.30
C ASN A 486 5.63 15.50 -17.45
N ASN A 487 6.65 16.24 -17.90
CA ASN A 487 7.18 17.40 -17.17
C ASN A 487 6.16 18.53 -16.95
N ASP A 488 5.12 18.58 -17.75
CA ASP A 488 4.01 19.55 -17.63
C ASP A 488 2.89 19.04 -16.68
N ALA A 489 3.12 17.92 -15.99
CA ALA A 489 2.12 17.22 -15.20
C ALA A 489 0.85 16.83 -15.99
N LEU A 490 1.01 16.55 -17.27
CA LEU A 490 -0.04 16.04 -18.16
C LEU A 490 0.19 14.57 -18.47
N PRO A 491 -0.87 13.75 -18.56
CA PRO A 491 -0.72 12.35 -18.95
C PRO A 491 -0.28 12.23 -20.39
N ALA A 492 0.75 11.43 -20.61
CA ALA A 492 1.33 11.12 -21.90
C ALA A 492 1.49 9.61 -22.04
N GLN A 493 1.46 9.10 -23.27
CA GLN A 493 1.69 7.70 -23.56
C GLN A 493 2.99 7.54 -24.36
N GLU A 494 3.89 6.71 -23.85
CA GLU A 494 5.12 6.34 -24.56
C GLU A 494 4.81 5.30 -25.64
N SER A 495 5.03 5.67 -26.91
CA SER A 495 4.75 4.80 -28.06
C SER A 495 5.71 3.62 -28.20
N GLY A 496 6.89 3.73 -27.63
CA GLY A 496 7.91 2.69 -27.66
C GLY A 496 7.81 1.72 -26.49
N SER A 497 8.79 0.83 -26.42
CA SER A 497 8.94 -0.12 -25.32
C SER A 497 9.83 0.47 -24.22
N VAL A 498 9.38 0.38 -22.97
CA VAL A 498 10.17 0.65 -21.78
C VAL A 498 10.48 -0.68 -21.10
N GLN A 499 11.75 -0.99 -20.91
CA GLN A 499 12.18 -2.22 -20.23
C GLN A 499 12.72 -1.88 -18.86
N VAL A 500 12.30 -2.65 -17.86
CA VAL A 500 12.77 -2.52 -16.48
C VAL A 500 13.38 -3.86 -16.05
N LEU A 501 14.63 -3.81 -15.57
CA LEU A 501 15.30 -4.91 -14.87
C LEU A 501 15.34 -4.58 -13.38
N SER A 502 15.04 -5.55 -12.54
CA SER A 502 15.20 -5.43 -11.10
C SER A 502 15.85 -6.68 -10.52
N LEU A 503 16.88 -6.47 -9.70
CA LEU A 503 17.57 -7.50 -8.91
C LEU A 503 17.51 -7.07 -7.45
N ARG A 504 17.05 -7.94 -6.57
CA ARG A 504 16.98 -7.65 -5.14
C ARG A 504 17.61 -8.76 -4.32
N LEU A 505 18.51 -8.37 -3.43
CA LEU A 505 19.12 -9.24 -2.44
C LEU A 505 18.70 -8.80 -1.03
N LYS A 506 18.09 -9.70 -0.28
CA LYS A 506 17.88 -9.54 1.17
C LYS A 506 18.79 -10.53 1.87
N GLN A 507 19.57 -10.03 2.83
CA GLN A 507 20.49 -10.83 3.61
C GLN A 507 20.48 -10.37 5.06
N ASP A 508 20.08 -11.27 5.95
CA ASP A 508 20.12 -11.04 7.39
C ASP A 508 21.27 -11.84 7.99
N LEU A 509 22.11 -11.16 8.74
CA LEU A 509 23.26 -11.74 9.42
C LEU A 509 23.01 -11.68 10.94
N HIS A 510 23.08 -12.85 11.58
CA HIS A 510 22.87 -12.99 13.01
C HIS A 510 24.15 -13.50 13.68
N PHE A 511 24.73 -12.70 14.54
CA PHE A 511 25.91 -13.09 15.33
C PHE A 511 25.67 -12.80 16.81
N ARG A 512 25.23 -13.81 17.57
CA ARG A 512 24.87 -13.70 19.00
C ARG A 512 23.78 -12.63 19.22
N ALA A 513 24.16 -11.51 19.84
CA ALA A 513 23.26 -10.37 20.09
C ALA A 513 23.24 -9.35 18.94
N PHE A 514 24.22 -9.41 18.03
CA PHE A 514 24.26 -8.52 16.86
C PHE A 514 23.45 -9.08 15.72
N ASN A 515 22.65 -8.24 15.11
CA ASN A 515 21.83 -8.54 13.95
C ASN A 515 22.06 -7.43 12.91
N TRP A 516 22.25 -7.83 11.67
CA TRP A 516 22.45 -6.91 10.57
C TRP A 516 21.58 -7.34 9.39
N GLU A 517 20.46 -6.66 9.20
CA GLU A 517 19.49 -6.89 8.14
C GLU A 517 19.78 -5.95 6.97
N ASN A 518 19.85 -6.49 5.78
CA ASN A 518 20.16 -5.74 4.56
C ASN A 518 19.20 -6.09 3.45
N SER A 519 18.78 -5.06 2.72
CA SER A 519 18.04 -5.17 1.46
C SER A 519 18.70 -4.26 0.44
N VAL A 520 19.14 -4.84 -0.66
CA VAL A 520 19.80 -4.12 -1.76
C VAL A 520 19.02 -4.39 -3.02
N THR A 521 18.52 -3.35 -3.67
CA THR A 521 17.81 -3.43 -4.94
C THR A 521 18.61 -2.68 -6.00
N TYR A 522 18.98 -3.39 -7.05
CA TYR A 522 19.52 -2.81 -8.28
C TYR A 522 18.42 -2.83 -9.35
N GLN A 523 18.17 -1.71 -10.00
CA GLN A 523 17.18 -1.61 -11.06
C GLN A 523 17.62 -0.65 -12.16
N THR A 524 17.12 -0.88 -13.37
CA THR A 524 17.36 0.00 -14.53
C THR A 524 16.11 0.15 -15.35
N SER A 525 15.93 1.32 -15.94
CA SER A 525 14.94 1.61 -16.98
C SER A 525 15.65 1.87 -18.30
N SER A 526 15.11 1.36 -19.40
CA SER A 526 15.66 1.62 -20.75
C SER A 526 15.35 3.04 -21.24
N LYS A 527 14.42 3.77 -20.60
CA LYS A 527 14.03 5.14 -20.92
C LYS A 527 13.90 5.96 -19.64
N GLU A 528 15.00 6.55 -19.20
CA GLU A 528 15.05 7.34 -17.97
C GLU A 528 14.23 8.65 -18.07
N GLU A 529 13.97 9.17 -19.27
CA GLU A 529 13.12 10.33 -19.52
C GLU A 529 11.64 10.08 -19.28
N VAL A 530 11.19 8.83 -19.41
CA VAL A 530 9.79 8.39 -19.19
C VAL A 530 9.62 7.79 -17.80
N LEU A 531 10.60 7.00 -17.41
CA LEU A 531 10.60 6.27 -16.15
C LEU A 531 11.98 6.35 -15.51
N SER A 532 12.22 7.42 -14.77
CA SER A 532 13.43 7.61 -14.00
C SER A 532 13.37 6.81 -12.70
N LEU A 533 14.41 6.02 -12.43
CA LEU A 533 14.53 5.14 -11.26
C LEU A 533 15.93 5.25 -10.66
N PRO A 534 16.07 5.21 -9.32
CA PRO A 534 17.38 5.07 -8.70
C PRO A 534 17.99 3.71 -9.06
N LYS A 535 19.21 3.70 -9.57
CA LYS A 535 19.88 2.45 -10.00
C LYS A 535 20.14 1.51 -8.83
N LEU A 536 20.42 2.06 -7.65
CA LEU A 536 20.66 1.30 -6.44
C LEU A 536 19.82 1.90 -5.31
N ALA A 537 19.05 1.06 -4.62
CA ALA A 537 18.38 1.37 -3.37
C ALA A 537 18.83 0.38 -2.30
N VAL A 538 19.20 0.88 -1.13
CA VAL A 538 19.74 0.09 -0.01
C VAL A 538 18.99 0.45 1.25
N TYR A 539 18.53 -0.56 1.96
CA TYR A 539 18.13 -0.47 3.35
C TYR A 539 19.04 -1.35 4.20
N SER A 540 19.61 -0.80 5.26
CA SER A 540 20.50 -1.51 6.16
C SER A 540 20.10 -1.20 7.60
N ASN A 541 19.94 -2.22 8.43
CA ASN A 541 19.52 -2.11 9.82
C ASN A 541 20.47 -2.94 10.70
N LEU A 542 21.27 -2.24 11.50
CA LEU A 542 22.21 -2.85 12.45
C LEU A 542 21.69 -2.67 13.86
N TYR A 543 21.41 -3.74 14.56
CA TYR A 543 20.90 -3.66 15.92
C TYR A 543 21.45 -4.73 16.86
N PHE A 544 21.44 -4.39 18.12
CA PHE A 544 21.84 -5.24 19.22
C PHE A 544 20.59 -5.71 19.96
N GLN A 545 20.39 -7.04 20.03
CA GLN A 545 19.25 -7.66 20.68
C GLN A 545 19.64 -8.25 22.04
N PHE A 546 18.93 -7.86 23.10
CA PHE A 546 19.18 -8.36 24.43
C PHE A 546 17.90 -8.36 25.29
N LYS A 547 18.01 -8.90 26.51
CA LYS A 547 16.92 -8.92 27.48
C LYS A 547 17.33 -8.26 28.78
N ILE A 548 16.52 -7.34 29.26
CA ILE A 548 16.66 -6.75 30.60
C ILE A 548 15.79 -7.54 31.57
N ALA A 549 16.35 -7.91 32.73
CA ALA A 549 15.69 -8.68 33.80
C ALA A 549 14.99 -9.96 33.26
N ARG A 550 15.47 -10.54 32.15
CA ARG A 550 14.94 -11.73 31.46
C ARG A 550 13.52 -11.60 30.89
N VAL A 551 12.86 -10.46 31.02
CA VAL A 551 11.45 -10.24 30.63
C VAL A 551 11.27 -9.18 29.56
N LEU A 552 12.06 -8.09 29.59
CA LEU A 552 11.99 -7.01 28.62
C LEU A 552 12.94 -7.31 27.44
N HIS A 553 12.39 -7.60 26.28
CA HIS A 553 13.16 -7.72 25.05
C HIS A 553 13.47 -6.32 24.51
N VAL A 554 14.70 -6.11 24.09
CA VAL A 554 15.20 -4.82 23.59
C VAL A 554 15.96 -5.06 22.29
N ASN A 555 15.64 -4.27 21.26
CA ASN A 555 16.46 -4.10 20.08
C ASN A 555 16.91 -2.65 20.04
N LEU A 556 18.20 -2.40 20.18
CA LEU A 556 18.81 -1.08 20.10
C LEU A 556 19.62 -1.01 18.80
N GLY A 557 19.32 -0.07 17.95
CA GLY A 557 19.94 -0.04 16.62
C GLY A 557 19.92 1.28 15.90
N VAL A 558 20.50 1.22 14.72
CA VAL A 558 20.52 2.28 13.72
C VAL A 558 20.11 1.67 12.38
N ASP A 559 19.15 2.28 11.73
CA ASP A 559 18.82 1.96 10.34
C ASP A 559 19.27 3.07 9.39
N CYS A 560 19.45 2.70 8.13
CA CYS A 560 19.86 3.60 7.06
C CYS A 560 19.13 3.23 5.77
N SER A 561 18.49 4.22 5.16
CA SER A 561 17.97 4.15 3.80
C SER A 561 18.81 5.01 2.88
N TYR A 562 19.22 4.45 1.75
CA TYR A 562 20.06 5.14 0.77
C TYR A 562 19.62 4.74 -0.65
N TYR A 563 19.62 5.71 -1.56
CA TYR A 563 19.46 5.46 -2.99
C TYR A 563 20.36 6.41 -3.82
N THR A 564 20.76 5.91 -4.99
CA THR A 564 21.60 6.68 -5.93
C THR A 564 20.81 7.83 -6.54
N ARG A 565 21.52 8.87 -6.96
CA ARG A 565 20.93 10.04 -7.65
C ARG A 565 20.19 9.61 -8.92
N TYR A 566 19.01 10.18 -9.10
CA TYR A 566 18.16 10.04 -10.28
C TYR A 566 17.27 11.28 -10.37
N TYR A 567 16.57 11.46 -11.48
CA TYR A 567 15.52 12.47 -11.57
C TYR A 567 14.29 12.01 -10.79
N ALA A 568 14.29 12.28 -9.49
CA ALA A 568 13.15 11.96 -8.64
C ALA A 568 11.93 12.76 -9.09
N PRO A 569 10.72 12.18 -9.02
CA PRO A 569 9.55 12.85 -9.57
C PRO A 569 9.22 14.15 -8.85
N ALA A 570 8.60 15.09 -9.56
CA ALA A 570 7.91 16.23 -8.97
C ALA A 570 6.47 15.84 -8.62
N TYR A 571 5.85 16.58 -7.73
CA TYR A 571 4.47 16.33 -7.29
C TYR A 571 3.54 17.49 -7.66
N GLN A 572 2.41 17.16 -8.27
CA GLN A 572 1.36 18.14 -8.62
C GLN A 572 0.17 18.01 -7.66
N PRO A 573 -0.07 19.00 -6.77
CA PRO A 573 -1.11 18.93 -5.76
C PRO A 573 -2.55 18.86 -6.31
N ALA A 574 -2.85 19.61 -7.38
CA ALA A 574 -4.21 19.69 -7.91
C ALA A 574 -4.70 18.36 -8.52
N THR A 575 -3.80 17.60 -9.12
CA THR A 575 -4.09 16.29 -9.69
C THR A 575 -3.68 15.13 -8.77
N MET A 576 -2.99 15.41 -7.68
CA MET A 576 -2.40 14.41 -6.76
C MET A 576 -1.57 13.36 -7.52
N THR A 577 -0.70 13.80 -8.42
CA THR A 577 0.10 12.91 -9.24
C THR A 577 1.59 13.25 -9.15
N PHE A 578 2.41 12.22 -9.19
CA PHE A 578 3.84 12.38 -9.42
C PHE A 578 4.11 12.38 -10.92
N HIS A 579 4.93 13.33 -11.37
CA HIS A 579 5.26 13.50 -12.79
C HIS A 579 6.77 13.58 -13.01
N THR A 580 7.22 13.38 -14.24
CA THR A 580 8.63 13.45 -14.58
C THR A 580 9.15 14.88 -14.43
N GLN A 581 10.44 15.02 -14.15
CA GLN A 581 11.18 16.27 -14.16
C GLN A 581 12.64 15.99 -14.56
N HIS A 582 13.31 16.99 -15.14
CA HIS A 582 14.71 16.92 -15.53
C HIS A 582 15.49 18.14 -15.00
N GLU A 583 14.96 18.81 -13.99
CA GLU A 583 15.54 20.00 -13.38
C GLU A 583 16.67 19.63 -12.42
N LYS A 584 16.43 18.65 -11.53
CA LYS A 584 17.33 18.31 -10.44
C LYS A 584 17.46 16.81 -10.22
N LEU A 585 18.71 16.36 -10.08
CA LEU A 585 19.03 15.01 -9.60
C LEU A 585 18.94 14.95 -8.08
N ILE A 586 18.17 14.03 -7.54
CA ILE A 586 17.90 13.83 -6.11
C ILE A 586 18.39 12.46 -5.70
N GLY A 587 18.94 12.33 -4.49
CA GLY A 587 19.49 11.08 -3.94
C GLY A 587 20.92 11.24 -3.43
N ASN A 588 21.63 10.13 -3.25
CA ASN A 588 22.96 10.07 -2.63
C ASN A 588 23.00 10.61 -1.19
N TYR A 589 21.86 10.59 -0.50
CA TYR A 589 21.77 11.00 0.88
C TYR A 589 21.39 9.80 1.76
N PRO A 590 22.24 9.34 2.68
CA PRO A 590 21.88 8.27 3.61
C PRO A 590 20.99 8.84 4.71
N LEU A 591 19.72 8.48 4.71
CA LEU A 591 18.79 8.84 5.79
C LEU A 591 18.94 7.83 6.92
N MET A 592 19.41 8.29 8.09
CA MET A 592 19.70 7.44 9.23
C MET A 592 18.74 7.72 10.40
N ASN A 593 18.28 6.67 11.06
CA ASN A 593 17.52 6.76 12.29
C ASN A 593 18.19 5.93 13.39
N ALA A 594 18.19 6.45 14.63
CA ALA A 594 18.58 5.69 15.81
C ALA A 594 17.32 5.31 16.60
N TYR A 595 17.23 4.06 17.01
CA TYR A 595 16.01 3.58 17.65
C TYR A 595 16.24 2.54 18.75
N ALA A 596 15.24 2.37 19.57
CA ALA A 596 15.12 1.23 20.47
C ALA A 596 13.68 0.69 20.41
N ASP A 597 13.55 -0.57 20.00
CA ASP A 597 12.30 -1.31 20.02
C ASP A 597 12.24 -2.22 21.24
N PHE A 598 11.10 -2.25 21.91
CA PHE A 598 10.91 -2.99 23.13
C PHE A 598 9.68 -3.88 23.07
N LYS A 599 9.74 -5.04 23.77
CA LYS A 599 8.59 -5.90 24.00
C LYS A 599 8.57 -6.40 25.44
N LEU A 600 7.49 -6.09 26.15
CA LEU A 600 7.21 -6.61 27.48
C LEU A 600 5.88 -7.36 27.44
N LYS A 601 5.93 -8.70 27.44
CA LYS A 601 4.74 -9.57 27.33
C LYS A 601 3.92 -9.22 26.07
N LYS A 602 2.74 -8.64 26.23
CA LYS A 602 1.78 -8.25 25.19
C LYS A 602 1.91 -6.78 24.76
N THR A 603 2.83 -6.05 25.37
CA THR A 603 3.10 -4.64 25.07
C THR A 603 4.38 -4.52 24.28
N ARG A 604 4.34 -3.79 23.17
CA ARG A 604 5.52 -3.33 22.43
C ARG A 604 5.54 -1.81 22.40
N PHE A 605 6.72 -1.24 22.45
CA PHE A 605 6.92 0.20 22.33
C PHE A 605 8.25 0.50 21.66
N PHE A 606 8.37 1.67 21.10
CA PHE A 606 9.62 2.15 20.52
C PHE A 606 9.91 3.58 20.95
N VAL A 607 11.19 3.91 20.87
CA VAL A 607 11.73 5.27 20.94
C VAL A 607 12.65 5.42 19.74
N MET A 608 12.50 6.49 19.00
CA MET A 608 13.30 6.75 17.79
C MET A 608 13.69 8.22 17.69
N TYR A 609 14.91 8.46 17.25
CA TYR A 609 15.36 9.75 16.76
C TYR A 609 15.57 9.62 15.25
N SER A 610 14.64 10.15 14.49
CA SER A 610 14.69 10.09 13.02
C SER A 610 15.55 11.19 12.43
N HIS A 611 16.14 10.92 11.24
CA HIS A 611 17.05 11.82 10.54
C HIS A 611 18.24 12.25 11.42
N LEU A 612 18.86 11.26 12.08
CA LEU A 612 19.98 11.44 13.02
C LEU A 612 21.14 12.23 12.41
N ASN A 613 21.39 12.05 11.14
CA ASN A 613 22.52 12.64 10.42
C ASN A 613 22.21 13.99 9.76
N GLN A 614 21.09 14.63 10.07
CA GLN A 614 20.79 15.99 9.57
C GLN A 614 21.89 16.97 9.96
N GLY A 615 22.50 17.62 8.95
CA GLY A 615 23.60 18.57 9.16
C GLY A 615 24.95 17.95 9.54
N LEU A 616 25.03 16.59 9.60
CA LEU A 616 26.30 15.87 9.79
C LEU A 616 26.88 15.45 8.43
N PHE A 617 28.17 15.13 8.40
CA PHE A 617 28.90 14.59 7.23
C PHE A 617 28.83 15.43 5.95
N GLY A 618 28.55 16.73 6.05
CA GLY A 618 28.59 17.67 4.92
C GLY A 618 27.48 17.51 3.88
N GLY A 619 26.61 16.50 3.98
CA GLY A 619 25.46 16.33 3.09
C GLY A 619 24.33 17.30 3.46
N LYS A 620 24.06 18.27 2.59
CA LYS A 620 22.98 19.25 2.81
C LYS A 620 21.82 19.08 1.84
N GLU A 621 21.96 18.26 0.79
CA GLU A 621 20.91 18.04 -0.21
C GLU A 621 20.04 16.84 0.16
N TYR A 622 19.14 17.00 1.13
CA TYR A 622 18.24 15.95 1.59
C TYR A 622 16.81 16.18 1.08
N PHE A 623 16.58 15.83 -0.18
CA PHE A 623 15.26 15.90 -0.83
C PHE A 623 14.72 14.50 -1.07
N SER A 624 13.39 14.37 -1.00
CA SER A 624 12.65 13.15 -1.32
C SER A 624 12.00 13.21 -2.70
N ALA A 625 11.46 14.37 -3.06
CA ALA A 625 10.93 14.72 -4.38
C ALA A 625 11.38 16.13 -4.72
N LEU A 626 11.18 16.59 -5.96
CA LEU A 626 11.58 17.93 -6.39
C LEU A 626 10.95 19.00 -5.48
N HIS A 627 11.76 19.89 -4.91
CA HIS A 627 11.38 20.93 -3.94
C HIS A 627 10.73 20.41 -2.64
N HIS A 628 10.74 19.10 -2.41
CA HIS A 628 10.21 18.49 -1.18
C HIS A 628 11.36 17.87 -0.35
N PRO A 629 11.90 18.62 0.62
CA PRO A 629 12.96 18.11 1.47
C PRO A 629 12.45 17.07 2.47
N ILE A 630 13.35 16.16 2.86
CA ILE A 630 13.11 15.18 3.93
C ILE A 630 12.86 15.94 5.24
N ASN A 631 11.95 15.45 6.07
CA ASN A 631 11.62 16.06 7.35
C ASN A 631 12.87 16.29 8.22
N PRO A 632 12.93 17.40 8.95
CA PRO A 632 13.98 17.64 9.96
C PRO A 632 14.04 16.53 11.00
N SER A 633 15.18 16.42 11.66
CA SER A 633 15.38 15.47 12.76
C SER A 633 14.33 15.65 13.85
N ARG A 634 13.80 14.55 14.36
CA ARG A 634 12.78 14.58 15.41
C ARG A 634 12.80 13.33 16.28
N PHE A 635 12.36 13.52 17.52
CA PHE A 635 12.11 12.45 18.44
C PHE A 635 10.70 11.89 18.25
N GLN A 636 10.56 10.57 18.29
CA GLN A 636 9.29 9.85 18.14
C GLN A 636 9.23 8.71 19.13
N LEU A 637 8.03 8.41 19.58
CA LEU A 637 7.76 7.25 20.41
C LEU A 637 6.39 6.66 20.08
N GLY A 638 6.22 5.39 20.37
CA GLY A 638 4.94 4.72 20.20
C GLY A 638 4.82 3.50 21.09
N LEU A 639 3.59 3.18 21.38
CA LEU A 639 3.17 2.07 22.25
C LEU A 639 2.08 1.29 21.54
N SER A 640 2.13 -0.03 21.61
CA SER A 640 1.03 -0.90 21.20
C SER A 640 0.81 -1.98 22.23
N VAL A 641 -0.44 -2.22 22.58
CA VAL A 641 -0.85 -3.22 23.56
C VAL A 641 -1.80 -4.21 22.89
N ASP A 642 -1.52 -5.49 23.08
CA ASP A 642 -2.42 -6.58 22.73
C ASP A 642 -3.19 -7.04 23.98
N PHE A 643 -4.49 -6.76 24.01
CA PHE A 643 -5.39 -7.11 25.10
C PHE A 643 -6.03 -8.51 24.93
N ALA A 644 -5.51 -9.37 24.05
CA ALA A 644 -5.97 -10.75 23.99
C ALA A 644 -5.71 -11.45 25.33
N ASN A 645 -6.75 -11.91 26.01
CA ASN A 645 -6.66 -12.61 27.30
C ASN A 645 -6.36 -14.10 27.13
#